data_82ec1d2df2857956e1e107efec9bd4ca
#
_entry.id   82ec1d2df2857956e1e107efec9bd4ca
#
_cell.length_a   1.000
_cell.length_b   1.000
_cell.length_c   1.000
_cell.angle_alpha   90.00
_cell.angle_beta   90.00
_cell.angle_gamma   90.00
#
_symmetry.space_group_name_H-M   'P 1'
#
loop_
_entity.id
_entity.type
_entity.pdbx_description
1 polymer ?
#
loop_
_entity_poly.entity_id
_entity_poly.type
_entity_poly.pdbx_seq_one_letter_code
_entity_poly.pdbx_strand_id
1 'polypeptide(L)'
;MNETQASQLPVYAGNDLGAVWRSSATAFRLWAPTACSAALHRFTTGTDAEPEAADLGTLAMQRSEGGTWYLELAGDLAGQYYQYELQFPDGTSTVTADPYAHAAGAGGTRSMVLNQAAAVPDGWQKDERPAIPAHARSVWEVHVADFTADPASGVPQAYRGKFMGFTVDGTTLNGDGVHPTGLNYLKRLGVTHVQLQPIFDFATVDEVSGEDYNWGYDPLNYNLPEGSYATDAFHGEVRVRECRAMVQALHSAGLGVVMDVVYNHTYYSYSWLERTVPGYWNRRWENGSLTNGSGCGCDLASERTMVRKYLVDSCVYWAKEYHIDGFRFDLMALHDVGTMNAIRAALDALPGGEDILMYGEPWQGGSTRMEHGAIPANKQAAGLLDSRIGFFCDNTRDAIKGGVFNAGSAGYINGDMHCGYQVLHSIPAWRGGQADFMPQAPGQVVQYVSAHDNYTLWDKLKCVARRGDYAAPDADLLAQNRMAAGIYLTCQGLPFMQGGEEFARTKHGDHNTYRGPLELNRLDWTRAAQLEELVQYYHGLLEIRKAYPELSGMAGDAEPCILSLPGWLIGFVPERRGESLPGRLAVYYNPECTRQWAALPAGSWRYLCDGTHAAAEPFGPACRNAIELAPVSVTILKVE
;
A
#
# COMPACT_ATOMS: atom_id res chain seq x y z
N MET A 1 -17.68 8.88 25.58
CA MET A 1 -16.61 9.50 26.40
C MET A 1 -16.17 10.78 25.69
N ASN A 2 -16.03 11.89 26.40
CA ASN A 2 -15.51 13.13 25.84
C ASN A 2 -13.97 13.20 25.99
N GLU A 3 -13.35 14.21 25.37
CA GLU A 3 -11.90 14.44 25.34
C GLU A 3 -11.26 14.50 26.74
N THR A 4 -11.87 15.26 27.65
CA THR A 4 -11.39 15.36 29.04
C THR A 4 -11.46 14.03 29.79
N GLN A 5 -12.53 13.26 29.60
CA GLN A 5 -12.65 11.94 30.22
C GLN A 5 -11.62 10.95 29.63
N ALA A 6 -11.39 10.99 28.32
CA ALA A 6 -10.41 10.14 27.66
C ALA A 6 -8.98 10.42 28.15
N SER A 7 -8.61 11.70 28.32
CA SER A 7 -7.28 12.10 28.79
C SER A 7 -6.99 11.74 30.27
N GLN A 8 -8.02 11.43 31.04
CA GLN A 8 -7.90 11.03 32.46
C GLN A 8 -7.71 9.52 32.64
N LEU A 9 -7.91 8.72 31.59
CA LEU A 9 -7.72 7.27 31.70
C LEU A 9 -6.25 6.93 31.93
N PRO A 10 -5.96 5.91 32.77
CA PRO A 10 -4.59 5.44 32.98
C PRO A 10 -4.01 4.91 31.69
N VAL A 11 -2.74 5.21 31.45
CA VAL A 11 -1.97 4.78 30.27
C VAL A 11 -1.08 3.60 30.65
N TYR A 12 -1.02 2.62 29.80
CA TYR A 12 -0.09 1.50 29.93
C TYR A 12 1.08 1.65 28.94
N ALA A 13 2.30 1.75 29.44
CA ALA A 13 3.51 1.96 28.64
C ALA A 13 4.26 0.65 28.33
N GLY A 14 3.85 -0.49 28.90
CA GLY A 14 4.48 -1.79 28.63
C GLY A 14 4.25 -2.29 27.22
N ASN A 15 4.97 -3.34 26.86
CA ASN A 15 4.97 -3.96 25.53
C ASN A 15 4.46 -5.41 25.53
N ASP A 16 3.72 -5.80 26.55
CA ASP A 16 3.20 -7.15 26.78
C ASP A 16 1.66 -7.21 26.78
N LEU A 17 0.99 -6.28 26.08
CA LEU A 17 -0.45 -6.39 25.80
C LEU A 17 -0.72 -7.57 24.87
N GLY A 18 -1.82 -8.28 25.10
CA GLY A 18 -2.19 -9.50 24.41
C GLY A 18 -1.75 -10.76 25.15
N ALA A 19 -1.61 -11.87 24.42
CA ALA A 19 -1.12 -13.15 24.93
C ALA A 19 0.39 -13.30 24.65
N VAL A 20 1.17 -13.38 25.70
CA VAL A 20 2.64 -13.63 25.62
C VAL A 20 2.90 -15.08 26.00
N TRP A 21 3.12 -15.91 25.00
CA TRP A 21 3.38 -17.34 25.15
C TRP A 21 4.84 -17.65 25.54
N ARG A 22 4.97 -18.63 26.42
CA ARG A 22 6.22 -19.37 26.72
C ARG A 22 5.84 -20.84 26.92
N SER A 23 6.75 -21.77 26.69
CA SER A 23 6.48 -23.20 26.85
C SER A 23 6.08 -23.61 28.28
N SER A 24 6.43 -22.82 29.30
CA SER A 24 6.09 -23.06 30.70
C SER A 24 4.87 -22.32 31.21
N ALA A 25 4.45 -21.22 30.54
CA ALA A 25 3.34 -20.39 30.94
C ALA A 25 2.93 -19.41 29.82
N THR A 26 1.69 -18.97 29.82
CA THR A 26 1.20 -17.87 28.97
C THR A 26 0.64 -16.75 29.85
N ALA A 27 1.15 -15.53 29.63
CA ALA A 27 0.63 -14.32 30.26
C ALA A 27 -0.39 -13.64 29.32
N PHE A 28 -1.52 -13.23 29.86
CA PHE A 28 -2.57 -12.49 29.19
C PHE A 28 -2.71 -11.11 29.83
N ARG A 29 -2.62 -10.06 29.03
CA ARG A 29 -2.77 -8.68 29.51
C ARG A 29 -3.68 -7.88 28.59
N LEU A 30 -4.74 -7.30 29.16
CA LEU A 30 -5.72 -6.50 28.45
C LEU A 30 -5.82 -5.10 29.05
N TRP A 31 -5.76 -4.05 28.22
CA TRP A 31 -6.05 -2.69 28.64
C TRP A 31 -7.56 -2.43 28.59
N ALA A 32 -8.18 -2.35 29.76
CA ALA A 32 -9.60 -2.08 29.92
C ALA A 32 -9.85 -1.32 31.22
N PRO A 33 -9.40 -0.06 31.36
CA PRO A 33 -9.39 0.71 32.59
C PRO A 33 -10.79 0.98 33.15
N THR A 34 -11.81 1.02 32.30
CA THR A 34 -13.21 1.31 32.68
C THR A 34 -14.00 0.08 33.11
N ALA A 35 -13.49 -1.12 32.87
CA ALA A 35 -14.13 -2.35 33.32
C ALA A 35 -14.04 -2.51 34.86
N CYS A 36 -15.08 -3.05 35.50
CA CYS A 36 -15.08 -3.40 36.91
C CYS A 36 -14.66 -4.86 37.15
N SER A 37 -14.77 -5.74 36.14
CA SER A 37 -14.19 -7.08 36.15
C SER A 37 -13.80 -7.50 34.76
N ALA A 38 -12.80 -8.41 34.64
CA ALA A 38 -12.39 -9.06 33.44
C ALA A 38 -12.13 -10.54 33.66
N ALA A 39 -12.45 -11.36 32.68
CA ALA A 39 -12.19 -12.79 32.69
C ALA A 39 -11.69 -13.25 31.32
N LEU A 40 -10.86 -14.30 31.33
CA LEU A 40 -10.38 -15.00 30.14
C LEU A 40 -11.22 -16.24 29.91
N HIS A 41 -11.93 -16.33 28.81
CA HIS A 41 -12.67 -17.52 28.38
C HIS A 41 -11.83 -18.30 27.34
N ARG A 42 -11.62 -19.59 27.55
CA ARG A 42 -10.75 -20.42 26.71
C ARG A 42 -11.51 -21.49 25.97
N PHE A 43 -10.98 -21.89 24.80
CA PHE A 43 -11.57 -22.88 23.91
C PHE A 43 -10.46 -23.77 23.30
N THR A 44 -10.84 -24.98 22.85
CA THR A 44 -9.93 -25.87 22.11
C THR A 44 -9.77 -25.45 20.66
N THR A 45 -10.81 -24.82 20.07
CA THR A 45 -10.87 -24.50 18.62
C THR A 45 -11.28 -23.04 18.39
N GLY A 46 -11.02 -22.56 17.17
CA GLY A 46 -11.35 -21.20 16.74
C GLY A 46 -12.85 -20.96 16.58
N THR A 47 -13.63 -22.02 16.32
CA THR A 47 -15.08 -21.95 16.14
C THR A 47 -15.77 -23.17 16.78
N ASP A 48 -17.08 -23.03 17.07
CA ASP A 48 -17.89 -24.15 17.56
C ASP A 48 -18.26 -25.14 16.44
N ALA A 49 -17.99 -24.82 15.18
CA ALA A 49 -18.26 -25.68 14.03
C ALA A 49 -17.21 -26.79 13.83
N GLU A 50 -16.07 -26.70 14.51
CA GLU A 50 -15.00 -27.66 14.41
C GLU A 50 -15.29 -28.95 15.22
N PRO A 51 -14.87 -30.13 14.73
CA PRO A 51 -15.24 -31.40 15.36
C PRO A 51 -14.80 -31.60 16.81
N GLU A 52 -13.71 -30.94 17.22
CA GLU A 52 -13.13 -31.07 18.56
C GLU A 52 -13.39 -29.83 19.42
N ALA A 53 -14.40 -29.03 19.06
CA ALA A 53 -14.76 -27.82 19.80
C ALA A 53 -15.18 -28.15 21.23
N ALA A 54 -14.48 -27.55 22.19
CA ALA A 54 -14.79 -27.64 23.60
C ALA A 54 -14.54 -26.31 24.31
N ASP A 55 -15.45 -26.00 25.23
CA ASP A 55 -15.31 -24.90 26.18
C ASP A 55 -14.39 -25.34 27.34
N LEU A 56 -13.29 -24.63 27.53
CA LEU A 56 -12.32 -24.87 28.62
C LEU A 56 -12.59 -24.03 29.86
N GLY A 57 -13.69 -23.24 29.85
CA GLY A 57 -14.16 -22.42 30.93
C GLY A 57 -13.49 -21.05 31.04
N THR A 58 -14.02 -20.27 31.97
CA THR A 58 -13.70 -18.88 32.20
C THR A 58 -12.88 -18.71 33.48
N LEU A 59 -11.82 -17.90 33.44
CA LEU A 59 -10.94 -17.60 34.57
C LEU A 59 -10.89 -16.10 34.84
N ALA A 60 -11.08 -15.70 36.10
CA ALA A 60 -11.01 -14.30 36.49
C ALA A 60 -9.59 -13.73 36.35
N MET A 61 -9.47 -12.54 35.75
CA MET A 61 -8.24 -11.76 35.67
C MET A 61 -8.09 -10.82 36.86
N GLN A 62 -6.89 -10.44 37.21
CA GLN A 62 -6.57 -9.49 38.26
C GLN A 62 -6.31 -8.11 37.72
N ARG A 63 -6.81 -7.07 38.39
CA ARG A 63 -6.48 -5.69 38.03
C ARG A 63 -5.00 -5.42 38.25
N SER A 64 -4.38 -4.76 37.27
CA SER A 64 -2.93 -4.49 37.25
C SER A 64 -2.66 -3.01 36.94
N GLU A 65 -1.41 -2.65 36.81
CA GLU A 65 -0.94 -1.28 36.56
C GLU A 65 -1.46 -0.71 35.25
N GLY A 66 -1.50 0.61 35.11
CA GLY A 66 -1.83 1.30 33.87
C GLY A 66 -3.26 1.04 33.36
N GLY A 67 -4.18 0.56 34.24
CA GLY A 67 -5.57 0.23 33.86
C GLY A 67 -5.70 -1.09 33.12
N THR A 68 -4.70 -1.99 33.27
CA THR A 68 -4.74 -3.32 32.65
C THR A 68 -5.35 -4.38 33.57
N TRP A 69 -5.74 -5.49 32.98
CA TRP A 69 -6.10 -6.75 33.62
C TRP A 69 -5.06 -7.80 33.20
N TYR A 70 -4.65 -8.65 34.16
CA TYR A 70 -3.56 -9.60 33.99
C TYR A 70 -3.95 -10.99 34.54
N LEU A 71 -3.52 -12.02 33.81
CA LEU A 71 -3.61 -13.42 34.23
C LEU A 71 -2.44 -14.18 33.64
N GLU A 72 -1.75 -15.02 34.44
CA GLU A 72 -0.76 -15.96 33.94
C GLU A 72 -1.21 -17.39 34.24
N LEU A 73 -1.14 -18.25 33.22
CA LEU A 73 -1.50 -19.64 33.31
C LEU A 73 -0.27 -20.50 33.04
N ALA A 74 -0.01 -21.45 33.94
CA ALA A 74 1.08 -22.40 33.82
C ALA A 74 0.79 -23.45 32.73
N GLY A 75 1.85 -23.94 32.09
CA GLY A 75 1.80 -24.95 31.02
C GLY A 75 1.88 -24.36 29.63
N ASP A 76 2.01 -25.24 28.64
CA ASP A 76 2.03 -24.89 27.23
C ASP A 76 0.58 -24.73 26.74
N LEU A 77 0.20 -23.52 26.37
CA LEU A 77 -1.12 -23.17 25.87
C LEU A 77 -1.11 -22.88 24.37
N ALA A 78 0.01 -23.11 23.65
CA ALA A 78 0.06 -22.90 22.21
C ALA A 78 -1.08 -23.65 21.49
N GLY A 79 -1.77 -22.98 20.58
CA GLY A 79 -2.88 -23.55 19.83
C GLY A 79 -4.24 -23.47 20.53
N GLN A 80 -4.32 -23.05 21.80
CA GLN A 80 -5.59 -22.77 22.44
C GLN A 80 -6.18 -21.43 21.98
N TYR A 81 -7.48 -21.36 21.94
CA TYR A 81 -8.21 -20.15 21.56
C TYR A 81 -8.85 -19.49 22.80
N TYR A 82 -9.06 -18.18 22.71
CA TYR A 82 -9.59 -17.41 23.83
C TYR A 82 -10.35 -16.15 23.40
N GLN A 83 -11.16 -15.64 24.34
CA GLN A 83 -11.82 -14.34 24.30
C GLN A 83 -11.73 -13.70 25.68
N TYR A 84 -11.99 -12.39 25.77
CA TYR A 84 -12.16 -11.71 27.03
C TYR A 84 -13.64 -11.40 27.30
N GLU A 85 -14.06 -11.59 28.55
CA GLU A 85 -15.36 -11.19 29.05
C GLU A 85 -15.18 -10.01 30.03
N LEU A 86 -15.85 -8.91 29.75
CA LEU A 86 -15.74 -7.69 30.55
C LEU A 86 -17.09 -7.28 31.13
N GLN A 87 -17.09 -6.75 32.36
CA GLN A 87 -18.24 -6.11 32.98
C GLN A 87 -17.92 -4.65 33.29
N PHE A 88 -18.90 -3.78 33.13
CA PHE A 88 -18.76 -2.35 33.37
C PHE A 88 -19.63 -1.86 34.51
N PRO A 89 -19.29 -0.70 35.14
CA PRO A 89 -20.02 -0.16 36.29
C PRO A 89 -21.50 0.14 36.05
N ASP A 90 -21.91 0.34 34.79
CA ASP A 90 -23.32 0.56 34.41
C ASP A 90 -24.15 -0.74 34.30
N GLY A 91 -23.53 -1.88 34.57
CA GLY A 91 -24.14 -3.21 34.50
C GLY A 91 -24.07 -3.85 33.09
N THR A 92 -23.50 -3.18 32.11
CA THR A 92 -23.29 -3.78 30.79
C THR A 92 -22.13 -4.78 30.80
N SER A 93 -22.16 -5.75 29.88
CA SER A 93 -21.08 -6.71 29.66
C SER A 93 -20.74 -6.85 28.20
N THR A 94 -19.48 -7.17 27.90
CA THR A 94 -19.02 -7.43 26.54
C THR A 94 -18.19 -8.69 26.47
N VAL A 95 -18.22 -9.34 25.30
CA VAL A 95 -17.28 -10.39 24.90
C VAL A 95 -16.47 -9.87 23.71
N THR A 96 -15.15 -9.99 23.76
CA THR A 96 -14.27 -9.45 22.73
C THR A 96 -13.14 -10.41 22.40
N ALA A 97 -12.74 -10.46 21.12
CA ALA A 97 -11.42 -10.94 20.75
C ALA A 97 -10.34 -10.00 21.34
N ASP A 98 -9.13 -10.46 21.42
CA ASP A 98 -8.00 -9.67 21.89
C ASP A 98 -7.56 -8.67 20.81
N PRO A 99 -7.60 -7.35 21.06
CA PRO A 99 -7.10 -6.37 20.11
C PRO A 99 -5.63 -6.54 19.72
N TYR A 100 -4.82 -7.18 20.58
CA TYR A 100 -3.41 -7.49 20.34
C TYR A 100 -3.17 -8.94 19.88
N ALA A 101 -4.22 -9.67 19.47
CA ALA A 101 -4.05 -11.02 18.94
C ALA A 101 -3.16 -11.03 17.70
N HIS A 102 -2.29 -12.06 17.60
CA HIS A 102 -1.39 -12.29 16.48
C HIS A 102 -1.85 -13.48 15.61
N ALA A 103 -2.85 -14.20 16.04
CA ALA A 103 -3.52 -15.27 15.30
C ALA A 103 -4.95 -15.44 15.81
N ALA A 104 -5.81 -15.95 14.97
CA ALA A 104 -7.21 -16.24 15.30
C ALA A 104 -7.70 -17.46 14.51
N GLY A 105 -8.80 -18.06 14.94
CA GLY A 105 -9.55 -19.03 14.18
C GLY A 105 -10.35 -18.40 13.05
N ALA A 106 -11.04 -19.21 12.26
CA ALA A 106 -11.86 -18.75 11.17
C ALA A 106 -12.89 -17.71 11.61
N GLY A 107 -13.00 -16.61 10.82
CA GLY A 107 -13.86 -15.47 11.09
C GLY A 107 -13.35 -14.52 12.18
N GLY A 108 -12.10 -14.67 12.65
CA GLY A 108 -11.41 -13.70 13.52
C GLY A 108 -12.01 -13.47 14.91
N THR A 109 -13.01 -14.25 15.35
CA THR A 109 -13.77 -13.99 16.56
C THR A 109 -13.13 -14.53 17.84
N ARG A 110 -12.33 -15.61 17.74
CA ARG A 110 -11.52 -16.16 18.83
C ARG A 110 -10.06 -15.98 18.53
N SER A 111 -9.37 -15.26 19.41
CA SER A 111 -7.92 -15.10 19.37
C SER A 111 -7.22 -16.40 19.71
N MET A 112 -6.03 -16.65 19.15
CA MET A 112 -5.25 -17.88 19.38
C MET A 112 -3.97 -17.55 20.14
N VAL A 113 -3.59 -18.40 21.10
CA VAL A 113 -2.27 -18.36 21.75
C VAL A 113 -1.23 -18.88 20.73
N LEU A 114 -0.44 -17.95 20.19
CA LEU A 114 0.50 -18.25 19.11
C LEU A 114 1.91 -18.51 19.67
N ASN A 115 2.51 -19.64 19.29
CA ASN A 115 3.95 -19.84 19.35
C ASN A 115 4.59 -19.23 18.10
N GLN A 116 5.06 -17.99 18.21
CA GLN A 116 5.65 -17.24 17.11
C GLN A 116 6.81 -17.99 16.44
N ALA A 117 7.63 -18.70 17.23
CA ALA A 117 8.80 -19.42 16.72
C ALA A 117 8.45 -20.70 15.92
N ALA A 118 7.26 -21.27 16.13
CA ALA A 118 6.76 -22.41 15.38
C ALA A 118 5.97 -21.99 14.11
N ALA A 119 5.45 -20.79 14.08
CA ALA A 119 4.65 -20.24 12.96
C ALA A 119 5.53 -19.52 11.92
N VAL A 120 6.67 -20.09 11.55
CA VAL A 120 7.62 -19.54 10.56
C VAL A 120 7.85 -20.53 9.43
N PRO A 121 8.07 -20.07 8.19
CA PRO A 121 8.52 -20.94 7.11
C PRO A 121 9.98 -21.35 7.28
N ASP A 122 10.40 -22.39 6.57
CA ASP A 122 11.78 -22.83 6.57
C ASP A 122 12.72 -21.70 6.12
N GLY A 123 13.80 -21.49 6.87
CA GLY A 123 14.80 -20.47 6.54
C GLY A 123 14.44 -19.05 6.95
N TRP A 124 13.29 -18.80 7.59
CA TRP A 124 12.84 -17.47 8.01
C TRP A 124 13.87 -16.65 8.78
N GLN A 125 14.69 -17.31 9.63
CA GLN A 125 15.74 -16.65 10.41
C GLN A 125 16.87 -16.06 9.56
N LYS A 126 16.90 -16.37 8.26
CA LYS A 126 17.87 -15.84 7.29
C LYS A 126 17.23 -14.87 6.32
N ASP A 127 15.95 -14.61 6.48
CA ASP A 127 15.24 -13.64 5.66
C ASP A 127 15.74 -12.23 6.00
N GLU A 128 16.14 -11.49 4.99
CA GLU A 128 16.65 -10.12 5.10
C GLU A 128 15.91 -9.21 4.12
N ARG A 129 15.61 -8.01 4.56
CA ARG A 129 15.04 -6.97 3.69
C ARG A 129 15.97 -6.67 2.53
N PRO A 130 15.47 -6.56 1.28
CA PRO A 130 16.31 -6.18 0.15
C PRO A 130 16.90 -4.78 0.32
N ALA A 131 18.20 -4.64 0.12
CA ALA A 131 18.88 -3.34 0.15
C ALA A 131 18.62 -2.57 -1.15
N ILE A 132 17.57 -1.75 -1.17
CA ILE A 132 17.12 -1.00 -2.35
C ILE A 132 17.44 0.48 -2.18
N PRO A 133 18.37 1.05 -2.99
CA PRO A 133 18.70 2.47 -2.92
C PRO A 133 17.47 3.36 -3.15
N ALA A 134 17.34 4.45 -2.39
CA ALA A 134 16.17 5.32 -2.44
C ALA A 134 15.83 5.79 -3.87
N HIS A 135 16.82 6.10 -4.70
CA HIS A 135 16.63 6.56 -6.08
C HIS A 135 16.08 5.48 -7.03
N ALA A 136 16.28 4.20 -6.70
CA ALA A 136 15.82 3.08 -7.52
C ALA A 136 14.43 2.57 -7.16
N ARG A 137 13.87 3.05 -6.03
CA ARG A 137 12.58 2.58 -5.51
C ARG A 137 11.43 2.85 -6.48
N SER A 138 10.59 1.86 -6.67
CA SER A 138 9.32 1.90 -7.38
C SER A 138 8.35 0.93 -6.72
N VAL A 139 7.06 1.25 -6.73
CA VAL A 139 6.02 0.45 -6.08
C VAL A 139 5.03 -0.06 -7.12
N TRP A 140 4.67 -1.34 -7.01
CA TRP A 140 3.65 -2.01 -7.82
C TRP A 140 2.57 -2.57 -6.89
N GLU A 141 1.33 -2.12 -7.06
CA GLU A 141 0.22 -2.46 -6.18
C GLU A 141 -0.55 -3.67 -6.69
N VAL A 142 -0.88 -4.60 -5.79
CA VAL A 142 -1.73 -5.75 -6.11
C VAL A 142 -2.53 -6.25 -4.91
N HIS A 143 -3.71 -6.80 -5.16
CA HIS A 143 -4.48 -7.60 -4.21
C HIS A 143 -3.99 -9.05 -4.21
N VAL A 144 -3.94 -9.69 -3.03
CA VAL A 144 -3.42 -11.07 -2.89
C VAL A 144 -4.15 -12.04 -3.82
N ALA A 145 -5.49 -11.99 -3.85
CA ALA A 145 -6.26 -12.89 -4.71
C ALA A 145 -6.06 -12.57 -6.20
N ASP A 146 -6.01 -11.29 -6.58
CA ASP A 146 -5.88 -10.87 -7.99
C ASP A 146 -4.62 -11.41 -8.65
N PHE A 147 -3.54 -11.53 -7.87
CA PHE A 147 -2.20 -11.84 -8.38
C PHE A 147 -2.12 -13.19 -9.09
N THR A 148 -2.76 -14.22 -8.52
CA THR A 148 -2.61 -15.59 -9.03
C THR A 148 -3.92 -16.31 -9.34
N ALA A 149 -5.08 -15.66 -9.17
CA ALA A 149 -6.38 -16.30 -9.38
C ALA A 149 -6.66 -16.71 -10.83
N ASP A 150 -6.00 -16.08 -11.81
CA ASP A 150 -6.14 -16.50 -13.21
C ASP A 150 -5.70 -17.96 -13.39
N PRO A 151 -6.57 -18.86 -13.91
CA PRO A 151 -6.20 -20.22 -14.22
C PRO A 151 -4.99 -20.35 -15.15
N ALA A 152 -4.78 -19.36 -16.02
CA ALA A 152 -3.64 -19.30 -16.93
C ALA A 152 -2.31 -18.92 -16.25
N SER A 153 -2.33 -18.54 -14.97
CA SER A 153 -1.13 -18.12 -14.22
C SER A 153 -0.04 -19.17 -14.06
N GLY A 154 -0.37 -20.47 -14.30
CA GLY A 154 0.54 -21.58 -14.04
C GLY A 154 0.68 -21.95 -12.55
N VAL A 155 0.06 -21.20 -11.65
CA VAL A 155 0.05 -21.48 -10.22
C VAL A 155 -0.89 -22.66 -9.91
N PRO A 156 -0.49 -23.63 -9.05
CA PRO A 156 -1.36 -24.73 -8.63
C PRO A 156 -2.68 -24.23 -8.05
N GLN A 157 -3.79 -24.89 -8.38
CA GLN A 157 -5.14 -24.47 -7.98
C GLN A 157 -5.27 -24.22 -6.47
N ALA A 158 -4.64 -25.04 -5.64
CA ALA A 158 -4.68 -24.92 -4.18
C ALA A 158 -4.05 -23.61 -3.65
N TYR A 159 -3.20 -22.96 -4.44
CA TYR A 159 -2.47 -21.74 -4.06
C TYR A 159 -2.96 -20.48 -4.80
N ARG A 160 -3.86 -20.63 -5.79
CA ARG A 160 -4.40 -19.49 -6.53
C ARG A 160 -5.18 -18.57 -5.61
N GLY A 161 -4.88 -17.28 -5.67
CA GLY A 161 -5.52 -16.28 -4.83
C GLY A 161 -5.14 -16.34 -3.34
N LYS A 162 -4.10 -17.11 -2.99
CA LYS A 162 -3.62 -17.31 -1.62
C LYS A 162 -2.22 -16.74 -1.43
N PHE A 163 -1.78 -16.54 -0.16
CA PHE A 163 -0.39 -16.19 0.17
C PHE A 163 0.61 -17.13 -0.52
N MET A 164 0.34 -18.42 -0.51
CA MET A 164 1.19 -19.43 -1.14
C MET A 164 1.32 -19.28 -2.65
N GLY A 165 0.42 -18.55 -3.32
CA GLY A 165 0.54 -18.24 -4.74
C GLY A 165 1.78 -17.42 -5.08
N PHE A 166 2.25 -16.58 -4.16
CA PHE A 166 3.49 -15.80 -4.31
C PHE A 166 4.77 -16.63 -4.17
N THR A 167 4.69 -17.82 -3.58
CA THR A 167 5.87 -18.68 -3.36
C THR A 167 6.20 -19.59 -4.55
N VAL A 168 5.32 -19.64 -5.55
CA VAL A 168 5.50 -20.50 -6.73
C VAL A 168 6.39 -19.81 -7.75
N ASP A 169 7.63 -20.27 -7.87
CA ASP A 169 8.61 -19.69 -8.81
C ASP A 169 8.53 -20.38 -10.19
N GLY A 170 9.07 -19.72 -11.22
CA GLY A 170 9.20 -20.25 -12.58
C GLY A 170 7.88 -20.42 -13.34
N THR A 171 6.78 -19.83 -12.87
CA THR A 171 5.48 -19.91 -13.55
C THR A 171 5.47 -19.15 -14.87
N THR A 172 4.76 -19.73 -15.86
CA THR A 172 4.53 -19.14 -17.17
C THR A 172 3.09 -19.34 -17.62
N LEU A 173 2.63 -18.53 -18.57
CA LEU A 173 1.27 -18.57 -19.11
C LEU A 173 0.91 -20.00 -19.59
N ASN A 174 -0.05 -20.64 -18.92
CA ASN A 174 -0.42 -22.02 -19.21
C ASN A 174 0.76 -23.02 -19.24
N GLY A 175 1.88 -22.69 -18.62
CA GLY A 175 3.09 -23.53 -18.64
C GLY A 175 3.85 -23.51 -19.99
N ASP A 176 3.73 -22.46 -20.78
CA ASP A 176 4.33 -22.35 -22.12
C ASP A 176 5.87 -22.19 -22.12
N GLY A 177 6.47 -21.92 -20.97
CA GLY A 177 7.90 -21.72 -20.79
C GLY A 177 8.46 -20.40 -21.41
N VAL A 178 7.61 -19.50 -21.88
CA VAL A 178 7.98 -18.27 -22.61
C VAL A 178 7.51 -17.01 -21.92
N HIS A 179 6.22 -16.96 -21.56
CA HIS A 179 5.60 -15.74 -20.98
C HIS A 179 5.53 -15.87 -19.45
N PRO A 180 6.40 -15.18 -18.72
CA PRO A 180 6.42 -15.27 -17.26
C PRO A 180 5.14 -14.73 -16.63
N THR A 181 4.73 -15.37 -15.52
CA THR A 181 3.57 -15.00 -14.72
C THR A 181 3.97 -14.94 -13.24
N GLY A 182 3.10 -14.42 -12.38
CA GLY A 182 3.31 -14.44 -10.94
C GLY A 182 4.66 -13.80 -10.52
N LEU A 183 5.34 -14.43 -9.58
CA LEU A 183 6.63 -13.94 -9.07
C LEU A 183 7.70 -13.78 -10.17
N ASN A 184 7.70 -14.70 -11.15
CA ASN A 184 8.64 -14.65 -12.26
C ASN A 184 8.42 -13.43 -13.17
N TYR A 185 7.16 -13.01 -13.33
CA TYR A 185 6.82 -11.77 -14.03
C TYR A 185 7.36 -10.54 -13.31
N LEU A 186 7.19 -10.44 -11.99
CA LEU A 186 7.68 -9.32 -11.20
C LEU A 186 9.21 -9.17 -11.27
N LYS A 187 9.94 -10.29 -11.20
CA LYS A 187 11.41 -10.31 -11.40
C LYS A 187 11.79 -9.71 -12.75
N ARG A 188 11.04 -10.00 -13.80
CA ARG A 188 11.29 -9.50 -15.15
C ARG A 188 10.85 -8.06 -15.33
N LEU A 189 9.72 -7.63 -14.75
CA LEU A 189 9.24 -6.26 -14.87
C LEU A 189 10.21 -5.24 -14.29
N GLY A 190 10.90 -5.61 -13.19
CA GLY A 190 11.95 -4.79 -12.62
C GLY A 190 11.47 -3.73 -11.62
N VAL A 191 10.24 -3.82 -11.11
CA VAL A 191 9.81 -3.05 -9.93
C VAL A 191 10.62 -3.45 -8.69
N THR A 192 10.61 -2.63 -7.67
CA THR A 192 11.42 -2.88 -6.47
C THR A 192 10.61 -3.22 -5.23
N HIS A 193 9.38 -2.77 -5.15
CA HIS A 193 8.49 -3.06 -4.04
C HIS A 193 7.13 -3.51 -4.56
N VAL A 194 6.52 -4.45 -3.85
CA VAL A 194 5.13 -4.88 -4.06
C VAL A 194 4.31 -4.33 -2.91
N GLN A 195 3.36 -3.45 -3.21
CA GLN A 195 2.34 -3.04 -2.25
C GLN A 195 1.18 -4.03 -2.32
N LEU A 196 0.92 -4.67 -1.19
CA LEU A 196 -0.23 -5.55 -1.02
C LEU A 196 -1.40 -4.75 -0.46
N GLN A 197 -2.56 -4.76 -1.15
CA GLN A 197 -3.83 -4.33 -0.55
C GLN A 197 -4.03 -5.10 0.76
N PRO A 198 -4.95 -4.67 1.65
CA PRO A 198 -4.95 -5.15 3.03
C PRO A 198 -4.77 -6.66 3.18
N ILE A 199 -3.76 -7.05 3.97
CA ILE A 199 -3.43 -8.47 4.25
C ILE A 199 -3.73 -8.86 5.71
N PHE A 200 -4.14 -7.89 6.54
CA PHE A 200 -4.67 -8.19 7.88
C PHE A 200 -6.12 -8.67 7.78
N ASP A 201 -6.61 -9.26 8.85
CA ASP A 201 -7.94 -9.85 8.96
C ASP A 201 -9.07 -8.80 8.81
N PHE A 202 -9.99 -9.03 7.87
CA PHE A 202 -11.09 -8.11 7.54
C PHE A 202 -12.46 -8.83 7.58
N ALA A 203 -13.55 -8.07 7.63
CA ALA A 203 -14.81 -8.54 8.19
C ALA A 203 -15.77 -9.24 7.23
N THR A 204 -15.76 -8.93 5.93
CA THR A 204 -16.89 -9.25 5.03
C THR A 204 -16.59 -10.33 4.00
N VAL A 205 -15.67 -11.23 4.31
CA VAL A 205 -15.37 -12.44 3.52
C VAL A 205 -15.59 -13.65 4.40
N ASP A 206 -16.25 -14.69 3.87
CA ASP A 206 -16.28 -15.98 4.51
C ASP A 206 -14.96 -16.73 4.24
N GLU A 207 -14.09 -16.73 5.24
CA GLU A 207 -12.77 -17.37 5.15
C GLU A 207 -12.82 -18.88 4.85
N VAL A 208 -13.93 -19.55 5.20
CA VAL A 208 -14.07 -21.01 5.05
C VAL A 208 -14.54 -21.38 3.65
N SER A 209 -15.57 -20.70 3.13
CA SER A 209 -16.06 -20.96 1.77
C SER A 209 -15.09 -20.44 0.72
N GLY A 210 -14.43 -19.33 0.98
CA GLY A 210 -13.52 -18.67 0.03
C GLY A 210 -14.22 -18.19 -1.25
N GLU A 211 -15.55 -18.08 -1.24
CA GLU A 211 -16.35 -17.69 -2.41
C GLU A 211 -16.53 -16.17 -2.51
N ASP A 212 -16.36 -15.46 -1.42
CA ASP A 212 -16.51 -14.00 -1.36
C ASP A 212 -15.23 -13.28 -1.78
N TYR A 213 -15.40 -12.09 -2.34
CA TYR A 213 -14.30 -11.18 -2.69
C TYR A 213 -14.51 -9.81 -2.05
N ASN A 214 -13.47 -9.28 -1.43
CA ASN A 214 -13.42 -7.90 -0.96
C ASN A 214 -11.96 -7.40 -1.02
N TRP A 215 -11.77 -6.11 -1.26
CA TRP A 215 -10.43 -5.51 -1.23
C TRP A 215 -9.79 -5.50 0.17
N GLY A 216 -10.60 -5.63 1.24
CA GLY A 216 -10.11 -5.72 2.63
C GLY A 216 -10.08 -4.38 3.40
N TYR A 217 -10.77 -3.34 2.91
CA TYR A 217 -10.87 -2.04 3.61
C TYR A 217 -11.99 -2.00 4.67
N ASP A 218 -12.29 -3.14 5.26
CA ASP A 218 -13.25 -3.35 6.36
C ASP A 218 -12.60 -4.09 7.53
N PRO A 219 -11.63 -3.45 8.25
CA PRO A 219 -10.76 -4.08 9.22
C PRO A 219 -11.50 -4.71 10.39
N LEU A 220 -11.11 -5.93 10.76
CA LEU A 220 -11.62 -6.68 11.91
C LEU A 220 -10.53 -6.84 12.99
N ASN A 221 -9.40 -7.46 12.65
CA ASN A 221 -8.22 -7.62 13.51
C ASN A 221 -6.96 -7.08 12.81
N TYR A 222 -6.32 -6.07 13.40
CA TYR A 222 -5.23 -5.35 12.74
C TYR A 222 -3.86 -6.03 12.82
N ASN A 223 -3.68 -7.02 13.73
CA ASN A 223 -2.36 -7.59 14.04
C ASN A 223 -2.23 -9.07 13.67
N LEU A 224 -3.11 -9.57 12.82
CA LEU A 224 -3.04 -10.95 12.30
C LEU A 224 -3.42 -10.98 10.82
N PRO A 225 -2.83 -11.91 10.03
CA PRO A 225 -3.12 -12.02 8.60
C PRO A 225 -4.54 -12.51 8.31
N GLU A 226 -5.08 -12.13 7.16
CA GLU A 226 -6.37 -12.53 6.63
C GLU A 226 -6.44 -14.06 6.41
N GLY A 227 -7.52 -14.66 6.91
CA GLY A 227 -7.71 -16.12 6.84
C GLY A 227 -8.12 -16.62 5.47
N SER A 228 -8.85 -15.85 4.68
CA SER A 228 -9.25 -16.25 3.33
C SER A 228 -8.05 -16.40 2.37
N TYR A 229 -6.92 -15.77 2.68
CA TYR A 229 -5.68 -15.92 1.92
C TYR A 229 -4.82 -17.12 2.35
N ALA A 230 -5.16 -17.78 3.47
CA ALA A 230 -4.48 -18.99 3.91
C ALA A 230 -5.06 -20.25 3.23
N THR A 231 -4.28 -21.32 3.18
CA THR A 231 -4.77 -22.62 2.70
C THR A 231 -5.66 -23.32 3.73
N ASP A 232 -5.58 -22.91 4.99
CA ASP A 232 -6.41 -23.39 6.10
C ASP A 232 -6.76 -22.20 7.01
N ALA A 233 -8.03 -21.83 7.04
CA ALA A 233 -8.53 -20.72 7.85
C ALA A 233 -8.81 -21.11 9.31
N PHE A 234 -9.01 -22.41 9.60
CA PHE A 234 -9.34 -22.86 10.95
C PHE A 234 -8.15 -22.80 11.91
N HIS A 235 -6.95 -23.13 11.42
CA HIS A 235 -5.73 -23.15 12.23
C HIS A 235 -4.97 -21.83 12.10
N GLY A 236 -5.08 -20.97 13.12
CA GLY A 236 -4.56 -19.60 13.09
C GLY A 236 -3.07 -19.46 12.80
N GLU A 237 -2.24 -20.47 13.15
CA GLU A 237 -0.80 -20.47 12.82
C GLU A 237 -0.51 -20.65 11.33
N VAL A 238 -1.46 -21.21 10.56
CA VAL A 238 -1.28 -21.43 9.11
C VAL A 238 -1.24 -20.08 8.39
N ARG A 239 -2.22 -19.19 8.66
CA ARG A 239 -2.25 -17.85 8.06
C ARG A 239 -0.97 -17.04 8.37
N VAL A 240 -0.44 -17.17 9.60
CA VAL A 240 0.80 -16.52 10.01
C VAL A 240 2.00 -17.03 9.23
N ARG A 241 2.16 -18.37 9.16
CA ARG A 241 3.28 -19.00 8.46
C ARG A 241 3.25 -18.73 6.96
N GLU A 242 2.08 -18.80 6.33
CA GLU A 242 1.94 -18.59 4.89
C GLU A 242 2.12 -17.13 4.48
N CYS A 243 1.65 -16.16 5.27
CA CYS A 243 1.94 -14.75 5.05
C CYS A 243 3.45 -14.46 5.14
N ARG A 244 4.15 -15.04 6.13
CA ARG A 244 5.63 -14.96 6.22
C ARG A 244 6.31 -15.63 5.03
N ALA A 245 5.80 -16.76 4.55
CA ALA A 245 6.34 -17.43 3.36
C ALA A 245 6.20 -16.58 2.09
N MET A 246 5.09 -15.86 1.94
CA MET A 246 4.90 -14.88 0.86
C MET A 246 5.96 -13.77 0.93
N VAL A 247 6.15 -13.15 2.10
CA VAL A 247 7.16 -12.09 2.28
C VAL A 247 8.56 -12.61 1.97
N GLN A 248 8.94 -13.77 2.50
CA GLN A 248 10.23 -14.41 2.23
C GLN A 248 10.46 -14.69 0.75
N ALA A 249 9.42 -15.12 0.02
CA ALA A 249 9.52 -15.37 -1.42
C ALA A 249 9.75 -14.07 -2.20
N LEU A 250 9.07 -12.97 -1.83
CA LEU A 250 9.28 -11.65 -2.42
C LEU A 250 10.69 -11.12 -2.12
N HIS A 251 11.18 -11.22 -0.87
CA HIS A 251 12.54 -10.84 -0.50
C HIS A 251 13.60 -11.66 -1.26
N SER A 252 13.38 -12.98 -1.38
CA SER A 252 14.28 -13.86 -2.16
C SER A 252 14.32 -13.49 -3.65
N ALA A 253 13.29 -12.81 -4.15
CA ALA A 253 13.23 -12.25 -5.49
C ALA A 253 13.84 -10.83 -5.59
N GLY A 254 14.34 -10.27 -4.49
CA GLY A 254 14.88 -8.90 -4.41
C GLY A 254 13.80 -7.82 -4.33
N LEU A 255 12.57 -8.17 -3.94
CA LEU A 255 11.41 -7.28 -3.86
C LEU A 255 11.07 -6.97 -2.41
N GLY A 256 11.00 -5.68 -2.06
CA GLY A 256 10.47 -5.23 -0.77
C GLY A 256 8.94 -5.36 -0.75
N VAL A 257 8.38 -5.46 0.46
CA VAL A 257 6.94 -5.62 0.68
C VAL A 257 6.38 -4.41 1.39
N VAL A 258 5.39 -3.75 0.79
CA VAL A 258 4.63 -2.66 1.40
C VAL A 258 3.26 -3.16 1.79
N MET A 259 2.89 -2.96 3.05
CA MET A 259 1.58 -3.33 3.58
C MET A 259 0.64 -2.12 3.55
N ASP A 260 -0.55 -2.32 3.01
CA ASP A 260 -1.64 -1.35 3.10
C ASP A 260 -2.33 -1.48 4.45
N VAL A 261 -2.38 -0.39 5.22
CA VAL A 261 -2.93 -0.37 6.57
C VAL A 261 -4.13 0.56 6.70
N VAL A 262 -5.26 0.02 7.16
CA VAL A 262 -6.54 0.73 7.30
C VAL A 262 -6.75 1.11 8.77
N TYR A 263 -5.83 1.92 9.31
CA TYR A 263 -5.89 2.36 10.71
C TYR A 263 -6.80 3.58 10.93
N ASN A 264 -7.38 4.11 9.87
CA ASN A 264 -8.21 5.31 9.92
C ASN A 264 -9.59 5.06 10.56
N HIS A 265 -10.13 3.83 10.47
CA HIS A 265 -11.46 3.49 10.99
C HIS A 265 -11.56 2.06 11.48
N THR A 266 -12.58 1.77 12.29
CA THR A 266 -13.09 0.42 12.56
C THR A 266 -14.34 0.20 11.72
N TYR A 267 -14.46 -0.96 11.03
CA TYR A 267 -15.63 -1.26 10.22
C TYR A 267 -16.91 -1.30 11.05
N TYR A 268 -16.87 -2.04 12.18
CA TYR A 268 -18.00 -2.07 13.11
C TYR A 268 -17.89 -0.97 14.15
N SER A 269 -19.02 -0.31 14.42
CA SER A 269 -19.14 0.68 15.52
C SER A 269 -18.94 0.07 16.91
N TYR A 270 -19.02 -1.25 17.01
CA TYR A 270 -18.83 -2.04 18.20
C TYR A 270 -17.70 -3.06 17.99
N SER A 271 -16.54 -2.53 17.54
CA SER A 271 -15.33 -3.29 17.26
C SER A 271 -14.73 -3.94 18.53
N TRP A 272 -13.79 -4.86 18.33
CA TRP A 272 -13.05 -5.46 19.46
C TRP A 272 -12.41 -4.38 20.34
N LEU A 273 -11.87 -3.32 19.76
CA LEU A 273 -11.33 -2.17 20.47
C LEU A 273 -12.40 -1.49 21.34
N GLU A 274 -13.51 -1.09 20.74
CA GLU A 274 -14.58 -0.36 21.43
C GLU A 274 -15.24 -1.20 22.52
N ARG A 275 -15.21 -2.53 22.41
CA ARG A 275 -15.68 -3.46 23.45
C ARG A 275 -14.79 -3.50 24.69
N THR A 276 -13.50 -3.14 24.55
CA THR A 276 -12.57 -3.08 25.70
C THR A 276 -12.73 -1.81 26.52
N VAL A 277 -12.92 -0.66 25.84
CA VAL A 277 -13.08 0.65 26.50
C VAL A 277 -14.13 1.46 25.74
N PRO A 278 -15.42 1.26 26.04
CA PRO A 278 -16.51 1.92 25.33
C PRO A 278 -16.38 3.44 25.31
N GLY A 279 -16.39 4.02 24.10
CA GLY A 279 -16.31 5.46 23.87
C GLY A 279 -14.89 6.02 23.82
N TYR A 280 -13.84 5.20 23.95
CA TYR A 280 -12.46 5.68 23.92
C TYR A 280 -11.82 5.61 22.52
N TRP A 281 -12.03 4.57 21.78
CA TRP A 281 -11.24 4.30 20.57
C TRP A 281 -11.68 5.12 19.36
N ASN A 282 -13.02 5.33 19.21
CA ASN A 282 -13.57 6.02 18.06
C ASN A 282 -13.85 7.50 18.35
N ARG A 283 -13.63 8.35 17.33
CA ARG A 283 -14.00 9.78 17.37
C ARG A 283 -15.50 9.98 17.41
N ARG A 284 -15.91 11.03 18.10
CA ARG A 284 -17.32 11.39 18.26
C ARG A 284 -17.54 12.88 18.09
N TRP A 285 -18.69 13.21 17.53
CA TRP A 285 -19.20 14.57 17.56
C TRP A 285 -19.57 14.99 18.98
N GLU A 286 -19.78 16.29 19.21
CA GLU A 286 -20.19 16.82 20.54
C GLU A 286 -21.50 16.21 21.07
N ASN A 287 -22.40 15.81 20.17
CA ASN A 287 -23.65 15.12 20.52
C ASN A 287 -23.47 13.65 20.87
N GLY A 288 -22.24 13.13 20.85
CA GLY A 288 -21.91 11.74 21.18
C GLY A 288 -22.01 10.75 19.99
N SER A 289 -22.51 11.15 18.83
CA SER A 289 -22.54 10.30 17.64
C SER A 289 -21.14 10.08 17.07
N LEU A 290 -20.88 8.92 16.46
CA LEU A 290 -19.62 8.58 15.82
C LEU A 290 -19.36 9.48 14.62
N THR A 291 -18.09 9.82 14.35
CA THR A 291 -17.67 10.43 13.10
C THR A 291 -17.51 9.35 12.02
N ASN A 292 -17.55 9.76 10.76
CA ASN A 292 -17.42 8.87 9.60
C ASN A 292 -16.60 9.59 8.51
N GLY A 293 -15.37 9.91 8.80
CA GLY A 293 -14.44 10.55 7.88
C GLY A 293 -13.96 9.62 6.78
N SER A 294 -14.01 8.31 6.99
CA SER A 294 -13.73 7.31 5.97
C SER A 294 -14.89 7.16 4.96
N GLY A 295 -16.12 7.40 5.39
CA GLY A 295 -17.33 7.10 4.60
C GLY A 295 -17.79 5.64 4.72
N CYS A 296 -17.02 4.76 5.37
CA CYS A 296 -17.29 3.31 5.43
C CYS A 296 -17.14 2.69 6.83
N GLY A 297 -16.90 3.50 7.86
CA GLY A 297 -16.77 3.01 9.24
C GLY A 297 -16.62 4.14 10.24
N CYS A 298 -16.16 3.80 11.45
CA CYS A 298 -16.03 4.72 12.56
C CYS A 298 -14.58 5.14 12.73
N ASP A 299 -14.28 6.43 12.66
CA ASP A 299 -12.91 6.94 12.71
C ASP A 299 -12.22 6.61 14.02
N LEU A 300 -10.98 6.10 13.97
CA LEU A 300 -10.12 5.94 15.13
C LEU A 300 -9.57 7.30 15.59
N ALA A 301 -9.58 7.55 16.91
CA ALA A 301 -9.05 8.77 17.51
C ALA A 301 -7.53 8.66 17.68
N SER A 302 -6.76 8.71 16.59
CA SER A 302 -5.31 8.49 16.56
C SER A 302 -4.55 9.43 17.51
N GLU A 303 -5.09 10.61 17.77
CA GLU A 303 -4.57 11.61 18.68
C GLU A 303 -4.59 11.18 20.16
N ARG A 304 -5.41 10.16 20.55
CA ARG A 304 -5.46 9.64 21.92
C ARG A 304 -4.28 8.72 22.21
N THR A 305 -3.72 8.82 23.41
CA THR A 305 -2.47 8.16 23.81
C THR A 305 -2.47 6.66 23.56
N MET A 306 -3.53 5.92 23.98
CA MET A 306 -3.54 4.47 23.82
C MET A 306 -3.93 4.04 22.40
N VAL A 307 -4.63 4.87 21.63
CA VAL A 307 -4.85 4.64 20.20
C VAL A 307 -3.54 4.80 19.44
N ARG A 308 -2.82 5.91 19.66
CA ARG A 308 -1.48 6.12 19.10
C ARG A 308 -0.53 4.98 19.44
N LYS A 309 -0.49 4.55 20.72
CA LYS A 309 0.31 3.40 21.13
C LYS A 309 -0.04 2.16 20.32
N TYR A 310 -1.34 1.85 20.19
CA TYR A 310 -1.80 0.69 19.43
C TYR A 310 -1.33 0.71 17.97
N LEU A 311 -1.45 1.85 17.29
CA LEU A 311 -1.02 2.01 15.90
C LEU A 311 0.51 1.91 15.74
N VAL A 312 1.27 2.50 16.69
CA VAL A 312 2.73 2.38 16.72
C VAL A 312 3.16 0.93 16.95
N ASP A 313 2.57 0.28 17.95
CA ASP A 313 2.88 -1.13 18.29
C ASP A 313 2.57 -2.05 17.10
N SER A 314 1.46 -1.82 16.40
CA SER A 314 1.06 -2.58 15.22
C SER A 314 2.07 -2.45 14.07
N CYS A 315 2.47 -1.22 13.69
CA CYS A 315 3.48 -1.03 12.66
C CYS A 315 4.83 -1.67 13.03
N VAL A 316 5.26 -1.51 14.29
CA VAL A 316 6.49 -2.14 14.78
C VAL A 316 6.40 -3.67 14.76
N TYR A 317 5.24 -4.24 15.12
CA TYR A 317 4.99 -5.67 15.06
C TYR A 317 5.11 -6.22 13.63
N TRP A 318 4.40 -5.64 12.66
CA TRP A 318 4.49 -6.05 11.26
C TRP A 318 5.91 -5.90 10.70
N ALA A 319 6.59 -4.81 11.02
CA ALA A 319 7.96 -4.59 10.59
C ALA A 319 8.95 -5.61 11.18
N LYS A 320 8.75 -6.06 12.43
CA LYS A 320 9.65 -7.01 13.11
C LYS A 320 9.33 -8.46 12.82
N GLU A 321 8.05 -8.83 12.89
CA GLU A 321 7.63 -10.23 12.84
C GLU A 321 7.37 -10.74 11.42
N TYR A 322 7.10 -9.81 10.48
CA TYR A 322 6.86 -10.13 9.07
C TYR A 322 7.87 -9.47 8.14
N HIS A 323 8.85 -8.74 8.67
CA HIS A 323 9.90 -8.04 7.93
C HIS A 323 9.35 -7.06 6.85
N ILE A 324 8.19 -6.46 7.10
CA ILE A 324 7.56 -5.51 6.16
C ILE A 324 8.47 -4.31 5.91
N ASP A 325 8.65 -3.94 4.62
CA ASP A 325 9.56 -2.89 4.14
C ASP A 325 8.88 -1.54 3.96
N GLY A 326 7.58 -1.47 4.12
CA GLY A 326 6.85 -0.20 4.01
C GLY A 326 5.40 -0.30 4.42
N PHE A 327 4.80 0.87 4.69
CA PHE A 327 3.40 1.01 5.06
C PHE A 327 2.75 2.08 4.20
N ARG A 328 1.65 1.72 3.54
CA ARG A 328 0.72 2.65 2.90
C ARG A 328 -0.45 2.87 3.83
N PHE A 329 -0.70 4.12 4.22
CA PHE A 329 -1.80 4.47 5.10
C PHE A 329 -3.03 4.88 4.29
N ASP A 330 -4.06 4.06 4.39
CA ASP A 330 -5.38 4.36 3.84
C ASP A 330 -5.93 5.64 4.51
N LEU A 331 -6.47 6.58 3.70
CA LEU A 331 -7.02 7.85 4.18
C LEU A 331 -6.14 8.50 5.28
N MET A 332 -4.85 8.66 5.01
CA MET A 332 -3.85 9.14 5.99
C MET A 332 -4.24 10.46 6.66
N ALA A 333 -5.03 11.31 5.98
CA ALA A 333 -5.53 12.55 6.56
C ALA A 333 -6.49 12.35 7.75
N LEU A 334 -6.96 11.13 8.00
CA LEU A 334 -7.71 10.78 9.20
C LEU A 334 -6.82 10.48 10.41
N HIS A 335 -5.51 10.39 10.23
CA HIS A 335 -4.54 10.33 11.32
C HIS A 335 -3.99 11.72 11.64
N ASP A 336 -3.58 11.93 12.87
CA ASP A 336 -2.91 13.18 13.26
C ASP A 336 -1.39 13.12 12.99
N VAL A 337 -0.81 14.30 12.74
CA VAL A 337 0.63 14.49 12.49
C VAL A 337 1.48 13.87 13.60
N GLY A 338 1.06 14.01 14.87
CA GLY A 338 1.80 13.47 16.01
C GLY A 338 1.89 11.94 15.96
N THR A 339 0.82 11.26 15.56
CA THR A 339 0.79 9.80 15.41
C THR A 339 1.65 9.34 14.24
N MET A 340 1.55 9.99 13.09
CA MET A 340 2.38 9.64 11.93
C MET A 340 3.88 9.79 12.21
N ASN A 341 4.28 10.89 12.85
CA ASN A 341 5.68 11.10 13.27
C ASN A 341 6.11 10.10 14.36
N ALA A 342 5.21 9.72 15.28
CA ALA A 342 5.53 8.70 16.29
C ALA A 342 5.75 7.31 15.67
N ILE A 343 4.96 6.92 14.67
CA ILE A 343 5.18 5.68 13.91
C ILE A 343 6.53 5.74 13.20
N ARG A 344 6.84 6.84 12.49
CA ARG A 344 8.13 7.00 11.81
C ARG A 344 9.31 6.85 12.78
N ALA A 345 9.25 7.53 13.92
CA ALA A 345 10.31 7.47 14.92
C ALA A 345 10.48 6.05 15.54
N ALA A 346 9.38 5.32 15.72
CA ALA A 346 9.42 3.95 16.24
C ALA A 346 10.01 2.97 15.21
N LEU A 347 9.69 3.14 13.93
CA LEU A 347 10.28 2.36 12.85
C LEU A 347 11.78 2.66 12.71
N ASP A 348 12.20 3.93 12.79
CA ASP A 348 13.62 4.33 12.75
C ASP A 348 14.46 3.70 13.86
N ALA A 349 13.84 3.35 14.97
CA ALA A 349 14.52 2.67 16.08
C ALA A 349 14.81 1.17 15.81
N LEU A 350 14.25 0.60 14.74
CA LEU A 350 14.52 -0.77 14.31
C LEU A 350 15.81 -0.84 13.47
N PRO A 351 16.53 -1.97 13.48
CA PRO A 351 17.66 -2.17 12.55
C PRO A 351 17.22 -2.01 11.08
N GLY A 352 17.85 -1.08 10.34
CA GLY A 352 17.47 -0.74 8.96
C GLY A 352 16.10 -0.07 8.82
N GLY A 353 15.54 0.42 9.93
CA GLY A 353 14.20 1.00 9.97
C GLY A 353 14.08 2.33 9.23
N GLU A 354 15.20 3.05 9.06
CA GLU A 354 15.28 4.28 8.27
C GLU A 354 14.90 4.08 6.79
N ASP A 355 15.06 2.86 6.29
CA ASP A 355 14.72 2.49 4.91
C ASP A 355 13.27 2.02 4.73
N ILE A 356 12.53 1.78 5.80
CA ILE A 356 11.12 1.40 5.75
C ILE A 356 10.30 2.56 5.16
N LEU A 357 9.61 2.29 4.05
CA LEU A 357 8.76 3.28 3.40
C LEU A 357 7.54 3.64 4.26
N MET A 358 7.17 4.93 4.25
CA MET A 358 5.89 5.40 4.79
C MET A 358 5.26 6.39 3.82
N TYR A 359 4.04 6.13 3.39
CA TYR A 359 3.26 7.06 2.58
C TYR A 359 1.77 6.76 2.72
N GLY A 360 0.92 7.66 2.27
CA GLY A 360 -0.51 7.44 2.35
C GLY A 360 -1.33 8.46 1.58
N GLU A 361 -2.64 8.30 1.66
CA GLU A 361 -3.60 9.17 1.02
C GLU A 361 -3.82 10.44 1.83
N PRO A 362 -3.56 11.63 1.25
CA PRO A 362 -3.65 12.89 1.98
C PRO A 362 -5.05 13.49 2.05
N TRP A 363 -6.10 12.67 1.90
CA TRP A 363 -7.50 13.07 1.90
C TRP A 363 -8.32 12.22 2.85
N GLN A 364 -9.58 12.55 2.97
CA GLN A 364 -10.64 11.83 3.69
C GLN A 364 -11.84 11.63 2.79
N GLY A 365 -12.67 10.61 3.07
CA GLY A 365 -13.86 10.28 2.27
C GLY A 365 -15.14 10.98 2.74
N GLY A 366 -15.20 11.40 4.01
CA GLY A 366 -16.37 11.99 4.65
C GLY A 366 -16.02 13.06 5.68
N SER A 367 -16.87 13.26 6.68
CA SER A 367 -16.68 14.27 7.71
C SER A 367 -16.19 13.67 9.03
N THR A 368 -15.16 14.26 9.61
CA THR A 368 -14.58 13.89 10.90
C THR A 368 -14.31 15.10 11.77
N ARG A 369 -14.03 14.86 13.05
CA ARG A 369 -13.60 15.87 14.00
C ARG A 369 -12.47 15.30 14.85
N MET A 370 -11.27 15.80 14.66
CA MET A 370 -10.15 15.54 15.58
C MET A 370 -10.32 16.30 16.89
N GLU A 371 -9.70 15.83 17.97
CA GLU A 371 -9.65 16.51 19.24
C GLU A 371 -8.86 17.82 19.15
N HIS A 372 -9.09 18.71 20.11
CA HIS A 372 -8.50 20.05 20.10
C HIS A 372 -6.96 20.00 20.04
N GLY A 373 -6.38 20.72 19.07
CA GLY A 373 -4.93 20.80 18.86
C GLY A 373 -4.33 19.69 17.98
N ALA A 374 -5.09 18.66 17.63
CA ALA A 374 -4.64 17.67 16.65
C ALA A 374 -4.70 18.24 15.23
N ILE A 375 -3.68 17.94 14.43
CA ILE A 375 -3.53 18.41 13.05
C ILE A 375 -3.60 17.20 12.12
N PRO A 376 -4.50 17.17 11.11
CA PRO A 376 -4.60 16.06 10.18
C PRO A 376 -3.34 15.93 9.32
N ALA A 377 -2.90 14.69 9.05
CA ALA A 377 -1.75 14.39 8.22
C ALA A 377 -2.11 14.47 6.73
N ASN A 378 -2.48 15.65 6.27
CA ASN A 378 -2.85 15.97 4.89
C ASN A 378 -1.75 16.76 4.16
N LYS A 379 -1.97 17.15 2.91
CA LYS A 379 -1.01 17.91 2.09
C LYS A 379 -0.57 19.24 2.74
N GLN A 380 -1.50 19.93 3.42
CA GLN A 380 -1.20 21.21 4.08
C GLN A 380 -0.25 21.04 5.27
N ALA A 381 -0.22 19.84 5.86
CA ALA A 381 0.65 19.50 6.97
C ALA A 381 2.00 18.92 6.55
N ALA A 382 2.35 18.89 5.26
CA ALA A 382 3.58 18.29 4.75
C ALA A 382 4.85 18.79 5.46
N GLY A 383 4.90 20.09 5.79
CA GLY A 383 6.02 20.69 6.53
C GLY A 383 6.09 20.34 8.03
N LEU A 384 5.08 19.67 8.59
CA LEU A 384 5.02 19.21 9.99
C LEU A 384 5.32 17.72 10.13
N LEU A 385 5.29 16.99 9.03
CA LEU A 385 5.62 15.58 8.97
C LEU A 385 7.12 15.37 8.68
N ASP A 386 7.68 14.24 9.13
CA ASP A 386 9.01 13.82 8.69
C ASP A 386 9.04 13.78 7.14
N SER A 387 10.13 14.27 6.55
CA SER A 387 10.29 14.39 5.09
C SER A 387 10.32 13.05 4.34
N ARG A 388 10.30 11.93 5.05
CA ARG A 388 10.20 10.56 4.52
C ARG A 388 8.78 9.99 4.59
N ILE A 389 7.78 10.78 5.03
CA ILE A 389 6.37 10.40 5.00
C ILE A 389 5.75 10.97 3.73
N GLY A 390 5.48 10.11 2.76
CA GLY A 390 5.02 10.48 1.42
C GLY A 390 3.49 10.61 1.30
N PHE A 391 3.07 11.31 0.25
CA PHE A 391 1.66 11.54 -0.10
C PHE A 391 1.38 11.09 -1.53
N PHE A 392 0.31 10.38 -1.75
CA PHE A 392 -0.22 10.20 -3.10
C PHE A 392 -0.53 11.55 -3.73
N CYS A 393 0.08 11.81 -4.90
CA CYS A 393 -0.05 13.09 -5.58
C CYS A 393 -1.17 13.06 -6.64
N ASP A 394 -2.42 13.28 -6.20
CA ASP A 394 -3.58 13.41 -7.08
C ASP A 394 -3.46 14.58 -8.05
N ASN A 395 -2.72 15.64 -7.69
CA ASN A 395 -2.41 16.74 -8.60
C ASN A 395 -1.66 16.25 -9.86
N THR A 396 -0.63 15.39 -9.70
CA THR A 396 0.06 14.77 -10.84
C THR A 396 -0.85 13.80 -11.59
N ARG A 397 -1.54 12.91 -10.86
CA ARG A 397 -2.47 11.93 -11.43
C ARG A 397 -3.48 12.59 -12.38
N ASP A 398 -4.17 13.62 -11.87
CA ASP A 398 -5.26 14.28 -12.59
C ASP A 398 -4.72 15.18 -13.72
N ALA A 399 -3.55 15.79 -13.54
CA ALA A 399 -2.89 16.54 -14.61
C ALA A 399 -2.52 15.65 -15.81
N ILE A 400 -2.08 14.42 -15.58
CA ILE A 400 -1.67 13.50 -16.64
C ILE A 400 -2.90 12.96 -17.39
N LYS A 401 -3.85 12.33 -16.69
CA LYS A 401 -4.94 11.54 -17.32
C LYS A 401 -6.34 12.15 -17.21
N GLY A 402 -6.51 13.25 -16.47
CA GLY A 402 -7.79 13.85 -16.13
C GLY A 402 -8.36 13.33 -14.81
N GLY A 403 -9.20 14.13 -14.17
CA GLY A 403 -9.77 13.87 -12.85
C GLY A 403 -10.57 12.58 -12.75
N VAL A 404 -10.48 11.88 -11.63
CA VAL A 404 -11.06 10.54 -11.45
C VAL A 404 -12.56 10.55 -11.21
N PHE A 405 -13.12 11.62 -10.63
CA PHE A 405 -14.55 11.73 -10.34
C PHE A 405 -15.41 12.09 -11.57
N ASN A 406 -14.79 12.37 -12.71
CA ASN A 406 -15.46 12.58 -13.98
C ASN A 406 -14.82 11.71 -15.06
N ALA A 407 -15.51 10.65 -15.47
CA ALA A 407 -15.02 9.69 -16.45
C ALA A 407 -14.54 10.34 -17.76
N GLY A 408 -15.21 11.37 -18.22
CA GLY A 408 -14.92 12.08 -19.48
C GLY A 408 -13.91 13.22 -19.37
N SER A 409 -13.41 13.59 -18.15
CA SER A 409 -12.42 14.66 -18.03
C SER A 409 -11.07 14.22 -18.60
N ALA A 410 -10.50 15.03 -19.47
CA ALA A 410 -9.19 14.83 -20.07
C ALA A 410 -8.08 15.44 -19.21
N GLY A 411 -6.85 15.00 -19.41
CA GLY A 411 -5.62 15.58 -18.91
C GLY A 411 -4.65 15.84 -20.05
N TYR A 412 -3.40 16.05 -19.72
CA TYR A 412 -2.35 16.47 -20.65
C TYR A 412 -2.12 15.48 -21.82
N ILE A 413 -2.23 14.17 -21.56
CA ILE A 413 -1.95 13.12 -22.57
C ILE A 413 -3.13 12.82 -23.48
N ASN A 414 -4.36 13.24 -23.15
CA ASN A 414 -5.59 12.76 -23.78
C ASN A 414 -6.62 13.86 -24.08
N GLY A 415 -6.16 15.13 -24.27
CA GLY A 415 -6.99 16.16 -24.87
C GLY A 415 -7.05 17.51 -24.12
N ASP A 416 -6.62 17.61 -22.87
CA ASP A 416 -6.49 18.89 -22.17
C ASP A 416 -5.03 19.28 -21.93
N MET A 417 -4.42 19.85 -22.95
CA MET A 417 -3.00 20.25 -22.92
C MET A 417 -2.72 21.38 -21.92
N HIS A 418 -3.74 22.12 -21.45
CA HIS A 418 -3.60 23.13 -20.40
C HIS A 418 -3.12 22.54 -19.07
N CYS A 419 -3.41 21.25 -18.83
CA CYS A 419 -2.88 20.49 -17.70
C CYS A 419 -1.34 20.38 -17.70
N GLY A 420 -0.68 20.71 -18.81
CA GLY A 420 0.78 20.79 -18.90
C GLY A 420 1.43 21.71 -17.85
N TYR A 421 0.70 22.75 -17.39
CA TYR A 421 1.17 23.58 -16.29
C TYR A 421 1.37 22.78 -14.98
N GLN A 422 0.44 21.92 -14.62
CA GLN A 422 0.57 21.04 -13.45
C GLN A 422 1.62 19.95 -13.67
N VAL A 423 1.77 19.44 -14.90
CA VAL A 423 2.82 18.50 -15.24
C VAL A 423 4.21 19.11 -15.04
N LEU A 424 4.41 20.40 -15.36
CA LEU A 424 5.65 21.12 -15.06
C LEU A 424 5.97 21.14 -13.55
N HIS A 425 4.97 21.28 -12.68
CA HIS A 425 5.17 21.20 -11.23
C HIS A 425 5.46 19.78 -10.75
N SER A 426 4.95 18.77 -11.46
CA SER A 426 5.19 17.35 -11.13
C SER A 426 6.65 16.94 -11.34
N ILE A 427 7.34 17.54 -12.32
CA ILE A 427 8.74 17.23 -12.65
C ILE A 427 9.65 17.38 -11.43
N PRO A 428 9.69 18.52 -10.71
CA PRO A 428 10.48 18.69 -9.48
C PRO A 428 9.78 18.18 -8.21
N ALA A 429 8.84 17.24 -8.31
CA ALA A 429 8.06 16.74 -7.18
C ALA A 429 7.36 17.85 -6.40
N TRP A 430 6.71 18.79 -7.09
CA TRP A 430 5.98 19.94 -6.50
C TRP A 430 6.82 20.83 -5.58
N ARG A 431 8.15 20.71 -5.61
CA ARG A 431 9.04 21.64 -4.89
C ARG A 431 8.87 23.04 -5.45
N GLY A 432 8.77 24.03 -4.58
CA GLY A 432 8.38 25.40 -4.94
C GLY A 432 6.89 25.67 -4.70
N GLY A 433 6.13 24.64 -4.39
CA GLY A 433 4.79 24.70 -3.81
C GLY A 433 3.68 25.16 -4.76
N GLN A 434 2.51 24.66 -4.45
CA GLN A 434 1.20 25.23 -4.80
C GLN A 434 0.48 25.47 -3.46
N ALA A 435 -0.54 26.31 -3.44
CA ALA A 435 -1.20 26.76 -2.21
C ALA A 435 -1.70 25.65 -1.27
N ASP A 436 -1.95 24.46 -1.82
CA ASP A 436 -2.47 23.28 -1.10
C ASP A 436 -1.43 22.18 -0.87
N PHE A 437 -0.24 22.24 -1.49
CA PHE A 437 0.80 21.23 -1.35
C PHE A 437 2.20 21.82 -1.43
N MET A 438 2.95 21.73 -0.34
CA MET A 438 4.33 22.23 -0.22
C MET A 438 5.25 21.15 0.35
N PRO A 439 5.60 20.11 -0.43
CA PRO A 439 6.49 19.06 0.03
C PRO A 439 7.90 19.61 0.30
N GLN A 440 8.53 19.09 1.36
CA GLN A 440 9.88 19.51 1.79
C GLN A 440 10.97 18.74 1.02
N ALA A 441 10.66 17.55 0.52
CA ALA A 441 11.59 16.68 -0.19
C ALA A 441 10.86 15.89 -1.29
N PRO A 442 11.57 15.45 -2.35
CA PRO A 442 10.98 14.57 -3.37
C PRO A 442 10.38 13.28 -2.79
N GLY A 443 10.97 12.73 -1.73
CA GLY A 443 10.46 11.53 -1.05
C GLY A 443 9.06 11.67 -0.45
N GLN A 444 8.56 12.91 -0.26
CA GLN A 444 7.18 13.16 0.16
C GLN A 444 6.16 13.05 -0.98
N VAL A 445 6.57 12.79 -2.21
CA VAL A 445 5.66 12.77 -3.37
C VAL A 445 5.64 11.40 -4.00
N VAL A 446 4.47 10.74 -3.94
CA VAL A 446 4.20 9.50 -4.66
C VAL A 446 3.59 9.86 -6.02
N GLN A 447 4.34 9.61 -7.10
CA GLN A 447 3.96 9.89 -8.47
C GLN A 447 3.22 8.69 -9.06
N TYR A 448 2.00 8.87 -9.51
CA TYR A 448 1.17 7.79 -10.04
C TYR A 448 0.10 8.29 -10.99
N VAL A 449 -0.55 7.38 -11.70
CA VAL A 449 -1.70 7.66 -12.55
C VAL A 449 -2.88 6.75 -12.27
N SER A 450 -2.68 5.56 -11.71
CA SER A 450 -3.76 4.66 -11.30
C SER A 450 -3.40 3.91 -10.01
N ALA A 451 -4.41 3.49 -9.28
CA ALA A 451 -4.38 2.63 -8.10
C ALA A 451 -5.60 1.70 -8.17
N HIS A 452 -5.84 0.90 -7.11
CA HIS A 452 -7.02 0.03 -7.05
C HIS A 452 -8.34 0.81 -7.13
N ASP A 453 -8.39 2.02 -6.54
CA ASP A 453 -9.55 2.91 -6.55
C ASP A 453 -9.78 3.57 -7.91
N ASN A 454 -11.04 3.77 -8.24
CA ASN A 454 -11.49 4.41 -9.47
C ASN A 454 -11.17 3.57 -10.73
N TYR A 455 -11.13 4.23 -11.90
CA TYR A 455 -10.81 3.56 -13.16
C TYR A 455 -9.34 3.16 -13.23
N THR A 456 -9.05 1.97 -13.78
CA THR A 456 -7.70 1.68 -14.25
C THR A 456 -7.25 2.77 -15.24
N LEU A 457 -5.94 2.92 -15.48
CA LEU A 457 -5.48 3.88 -16.50
C LEU A 457 -6.14 3.59 -17.85
N TRP A 458 -6.16 2.32 -18.27
CA TRP A 458 -6.76 1.92 -19.55
C TRP A 458 -8.24 2.27 -19.64
N ASP A 459 -9.04 1.95 -18.63
CA ASP A 459 -10.47 2.22 -18.62
C ASP A 459 -10.74 3.73 -18.63
N LYS A 460 -9.94 4.52 -17.92
CA LYS A 460 -10.01 5.99 -17.97
C LYS A 460 -9.76 6.52 -19.37
N LEU A 461 -8.73 6.03 -20.07
CA LEU A 461 -8.43 6.42 -21.45
C LEU A 461 -9.58 6.05 -22.39
N LYS A 462 -10.16 4.85 -22.24
CA LYS A 462 -11.36 4.42 -23.00
C LYS A 462 -12.55 5.34 -22.76
N CYS A 463 -12.81 5.72 -21.51
CA CYS A 463 -13.90 6.65 -21.15
C CYS A 463 -13.71 8.02 -21.80
N VAL A 464 -12.52 8.62 -21.70
CA VAL A 464 -12.22 9.94 -22.30
C VAL A 464 -12.38 9.88 -23.83
N ALA A 465 -11.85 8.85 -24.47
CA ALA A 465 -11.94 8.65 -25.91
C ALA A 465 -13.32 8.16 -26.38
N ARG A 466 -14.26 7.87 -25.46
CA ARG A 466 -15.60 7.33 -25.74
C ARG A 466 -15.54 6.02 -26.54
N ARG A 467 -14.60 5.12 -26.20
CA ARG A 467 -14.42 3.79 -26.81
C ARG A 467 -15.11 2.74 -25.95
N GLY A 468 -16.19 2.12 -26.44
CA GLY A 468 -17.03 1.19 -25.67
C GLY A 468 -16.46 -0.22 -25.51
N ASP A 469 -15.54 -0.65 -26.35
CA ASP A 469 -14.88 -1.95 -26.21
C ASP A 469 -13.59 -1.81 -25.38
N TYR A 470 -13.71 -2.12 -24.09
CA TYR A 470 -12.60 -2.04 -23.14
C TYR A 470 -11.55 -3.12 -23.34
N ALA A 471 -11.92 -4.29 -23.86
CA ALA A 471 -10.99 -5.39 -24.07
C ALA A 471 -10.10 -5.18 -25.30
N ALA A 472 -10.64 -4.57 -26.37
CA ALA A 472 -9.91 -4.40 -27.62
C ALA A 472 -8.71 -3.45 -27.48
N PRO A 473 -7.51 -3.85 -27.93
CA PRO A 473 -6.37 -2.96 -28.06
C PRO A 473 -6.69 -1.76 -28.96
N ASP A 474 -6.09 -0.62 -28.68
CA ASP A 474 -6.25 0.64 -29.41
C ASP A 474 -4.89 1.35 -29.44
N ALA A 475 -4.33 1.52 -30.63
CA ALA A 475 -2.97 2.04 -30.82
C ALA A 475 -2.80 3.46 -30.25
N ASP A 476 -3.82 4.33 -30.42
CA ASP A 476 -3.78 5.70 -29.92
C ASP A 476 -3.78 5.72 -28.38
N LEU A 477 -4.60 4.84 -27.77
CA LEU A 477 -4.68 4.74 -26.32
C LEU A 477 -3.45 4.04 -25.72
N LEU A 478 -2.83 3.11 -26.44
CA LEU A 478 -1.55 2.53 -26.03
C LEU A 478 -0.42 3.58 -26.07
N ALA A 479 -0.45 4.52 -27.02
CA ALA A 479 0.49 5.65 -27.03
C ALA A 479 0.27 6.57 -25.82
N GLN A 480 -1.01 6.86 -25.47
CA GLN A 480 -1.34 7.63 -24.27
C GLN A 480 -0.92 6.91 -22.98
N ASN A 481 -1.09 5.57 -22.90
CA ASN A 481 -0.62 4.77 -21.77
C ASN A 481 0.90 4.86 -21.61
N ARG A 482 1.67 4.66 -22.71
CA ARG A 482 3.14 4.83 -22.68
C ARG A 482 3.55 6.23 -22.27
N MET A 483 2.85 7.25 -22.76
CA MET A 483 3.15 8.64 -22.41
C MET A 483 2.87 8.92 -20.92
N ALA A 484 1.79 8.39 -20.37
CA ALA A 484 1.49 8.49 -18.93
C ALA A 484 2.62 7.91 -18.09
N ALA A 485 3.04 6.68 -18.40
CA ALA A 485 4.17 6.00 -17.75
C ALA A 485 5.46 6.83 -17.84
N GLY A 486 5.79 7.30 -19.05
CA GLY A 486 6.99 8.11 -19.29
C GLY A 486 7.01 9.39 -18.47
N ILE A 487 5.88 10.03 -18.25
CA ILE A 487 5.79 11.26 -17.43
C ILE A 487 6.05 10.94 -15.96
N TYR A 488 5.23 10.09 -15.29
CA TYR A 488 5.41 9.92 -13.85
C TYR A 488 6.70 9.18 -13.48
N LEU A 489 7.22 8.31 -14.35
CA LEU A 489 8.50 7.62 -14.13
C LEU A 489 9.73 8.53 -14.36
N THR A 490 9.58 9.67 -15.02
CA THR A 490 10.65 10.66 -15.18
C THR A 490 10.52 11.87 -14.25
N CYS A 491 9.40 12.01 -13.54
CA CYS A 491 9.23 12.99 -12.47
C CYS A 491 10.00 12.57 -11.21
N GLN A 492 10.49 13.56 -10.44
CA GLN A 492 11.08 13.32 -9.13
C GLN A 492 10.02 12.80 -8.13
N GLY A 493 10.45 12.05 -7.11
CA GLY A 493 9.57 11.41 -6.13
C GLY A 493 9.58 9.89 -6.23
N LEU A 494 8.66 9.22 -5.52
CA LEU A 494 8.47 7.77 -5.53
C LEU A 494 7.46 7.38 -6.61
N PRO A 495 7.81 6.66 -7.66
CA PRO A 495 6.85 6.17 -8.64
C PRO A 495 6.05 4.99 -8.09
N PHE A 496 4.76 5.02 -8.38
CA PHE A 496 3.80 3.99 -8.01
C PHE A 496 2.93 3.64 -9.22
N MET A 497 2.62 2.36 -9.41
CA MET A 497 1.75 1.88 -10.47
C MET A 497 0.79 0.81 -9.95
N GLN A 498 -0.44 0.83 -10.44
CA GLN A 498 -1.38 -0.28 -10.25
C GLN A 498 -0.91 -1.50 -11.04
N GLY A 499 -0.92 -2.67 -10.40
CA GLY A 499 -0.57 -3.92 -11.09
C GLY A 499 -1.45 -4.17 -12.31
N GLY A 500 -0.79 -4.34 -13.46
CA GLY A 500 -1.44 -4.48 -14.75
C GLY A 500 -1.56 -3.19 -15.56
N GLU A 501 -1.21 -2.03 -15.03
CA GLU A 501 -1.15 -0.78 -15.79
C GLU A 501 -0.25 -0.95 -17.03
N GLU A 502 0.84 -1.66 -16.88
CA GLU A 502 1.86 -1.98 -17.88
C GLU A 502 1.41 -2.99 -18.95
N PHE A 503 0.24 -3.59 -18.82
CA PHE A 503 -0.41 -4.37 -19.87
C PHE A 503 -1.87 -3.93 -20.09
N ALA A 504 -2.14 -2.64 -19.84
CA ALA A 504 -3.44 -2.02 -20.07
C ALA A 504 -4.60 -2.80 -19.40
N ARG A 505 -4.44 -3.17 -18.12
CA ARG A 505 -5.45 -3.84 -17.30
C ARG A 505 -6.79 -3.13 -17.42
N THR A 506 -7.85 -3.90 -17.64
CA THR A 506 -9.22 -3.40 -17.69
C THR A 506 -10.10 -4.08 -16.65
N LYS A 507 -10.99 -3.29 -16.07
CA LYS A 507 -12.14 -3.73 -15.28
C LYS A 507 -13.43 -3.41 -16.03
N HIS A 508 -13.36 -3.38 -17.36
CA HIS A 508 -14.47 -3.13 -18.29
C HIS A 508 -15.25 -1.84 -18.00
N GLY A 509 -14.55 -0.81 -17.51
CA GLY A 509 -15.15 0.49 -17.17
C GLY A 509 -15.86 0.54 -15.83
N ASP A 510 -15.73 -0.49 -15.00
CA ASP A 510 -16.18 -0.44 -13.61
C ASP A 510 -15.11 0.23 -12.75
N HIS A 511 -15.50 1.29 -12.05
CA HIS A 511 -14.62 2.12 -11.24
C HIS A 511 -14.65 1.76 -9.75
N ASN A 512 -15.52 0.81 -9.34
CA ASN A 512 -15.68 0.45 -7.93
C ASN A 512 -15.94 -1.05 -7.75
N THR A 513 -14.89 -1.85 -7.90
CA THR A 513 -14.97 -3.31 -7.92
C THR A 513 -14.63 -3.96 -6.58
N TYR A 514 -14.72 -3.24 -5.47
CA TYR A 514 -14.28 -3.71 -4.15
C TYR A 514 -14.97 -5.00 -3.66
N ARG A 515 -16.18 -5.26 -4.14
CA ARG A 515 -16.96 -6.52 -3.96
C ARG A 515 -17.35 -7.14 -5.30
N GLY A 516 -16.66 -6.77 -6.36
CA GLY A 516 -16.89 -7.34 -7.68
C GLY A 516 -16.45 -8.81 -7.74
N PRO A 517 -16.85 -9.53 -8.80
CA PRO A 517 -16.37 -10.90 -8.96
C PRO A 517 -14.85 -10.91 -9.14
N LEU A 518 -14.21 -11.97 -8.64
CA LEU A 518 -12.76 -12.14 -8.72
C LEU A 518 -12.27 -12.14 -10.19
N GLU A 519 -13.06 -12.66 -11.12
CA GLU A 519 -12.76 -12.66 -12.56
C GLU A 519 -12.57 -11.26 -13.13
N LEU A 520 -13.27 -10.25 -12.60
CA LEU A 520 -13.13 -8.86 -13.01
C LEU A 520 -11.86 -8.21 -12.42
N ASN A 521 -11.46 -8.66 -11.24
CA ASN A 521 -10.35 -8.08 -10.48
C ASN A 521 -9.02 -8.76 -10.74
N ARG A 522 -8.99 -10.06 -11.04
CA ARG A 522 -7.74 -10.81 -11.26
C ARG A 522 -6.89 -10.24 -12.39
N LEU A 523 -5.59 -10.42 -12.30
CA LEU A 523 -4.66 -10.08 -13.37
C LEU A 523 -4.85 -11.04 -14.56
N ASP A 524 -5.05 -10.51 -15.75
CA ASP A 524 -5.16 -11.28 -17.00
C ASP A 524 -3.76 -11.49 -17.60
N TRP A 525 -3.18 -12.64 -17.31
CA TRP A 525 -1.85 -13.00 -17.79
C TRP A 525 -1.81 -13.24 -19.31
N THR A 526 -2.96 -13.59 -19.92
CA THR A 526 -3.06 -13.68 -21.39
C THR A 526 -2.92 -12.29 -22.02
N ARG A 527 -3.55 -11.28 -21.43
CA ARG A 527 -3.42 -9.88 -21.88
C ARG A 527 -2.00 -9.35 -21.69
N ALA A 528 -1.32 -9.72 -20.61
CA ALA A 528 0.09 -9.36 -20.40
C ALA A 528 0.98 -9.90 -21.52
N ALA A 529 0.78 -11.15 -21.94
CA ALA A 529 1.50 -11.75 -23.07
C ALA A 529 1.14 -11.09 -24.43
N GLN A 530 -0.13 -10.75 -24.64
CA GLN A 530 -0.59 -10.07 -25.85
C GLN A 530 -0.03 -8.65 -26.00
N LEU A 531 0.21 -7.96 -24.89
CA LEU A 531 0.71 -6.58 -24.84
C LEU A 531 2.17 -6.52 -24.34
N GLU A 532 2.94 -7.54 -24.63
CA GLU A 532 4.35 -7.68 -24.23
C GLU A 532 5.20 -6.44 -24.58
N GLU A 533 4.95 -5.80 -25.72
CA GLU A 533 5.67 -4.57 -26.12
C GLU A 533 5.43 -3.41 -25.14
N LEU A 534 4.22 -3.31 -24.58
CA LEU A 534 3.92 -2.31 -23.56
C LEU A 534 4.63 -2.66 -22.23
N VAL A 535 4.63 -3.93 -21.83
CA VAL A 535 5.36 -4.41 -20.65
C VAL A 535 6.85 -4.10 -20.77
N GLN A 536 7.46 -4.36 -21.94
CA GLN A 536 8.87 -4.07 -22.20
C GLN A 536 9.17 -2.57 -22.14
N TYR A 537 8.25 -1.73 -22.59
CA TYR A 537 8.39 -0.27 -22.48
C TYR A 537 8.45 0.19 -21.02
N TYR A 538 7.55 -0.31 -20.16
CA TYR A 538 7.57 -0.03 -18.71
C TYR A 538 8.86 -0.55 -18.05
N HIS A 539 9.26 -1.79 -18.36
CA HIS A 539 10.53 -2.35 -17.90
C HIS A 539 11.70 -1.43 -18.25
N GLY A 540 11.79 -0.99 -19.52
CA GLY A 540 12.85 -0.09 -19.97
C GLY A 540 12.88 1.24 -19.23
N LEU A 541 11.71 1.85 -18.94
CA LEU A 541 11.62 3.07 -18.14
C LEU A 541 12.08 2.86 -16.69
N LEU A 542 11.72 1.73 -16.08
CA LEU A 542 12.19 1.37 -14.72
C LEU A 542 13.70 1.20 -14.69
N GLU A 543 14.28 0.53 -15.69
CA GLU A 543 15.74 0.38 -15.81
C GLU A 543 16.45 1.72 -16.05
N ILE A 544 15.88 2.62 -16.86
CA ILE A 544 16.40 3.99 -17.02
C ILE A 544 16.40 4.70 -15.65
N ARG A 545 15.31 4.62 -14.89
CA ARG A 545 15.22 5.29 -13.59
C ARG A 545 16.23 4.75 -12.57
N LYS A 546 16.51 3.44 -12.57
CA LYS A 546 17.54 2.82 -11.73
C LYS A 546 18.95 3.29 -12.14
N ALA A 547 19.21 3.33 -13.44
CA ALA A 547 20.53 3.68 -13.97
C ALA A 547 20.88 5.18 -13.87
N TYR A 548 19.85 6.05 -13.79
CA TYR A 548 20.01 7.51 -13.80
C TYR A 548 19.35 8.15 -12.56
N PRO A 549 20.06 8.15 -11.41
CA PRO A 549 19.52 8.60 -10.11
C PRO A 549 19.01 10.05 -10.09
N GLU A 550 19.48 10.90 -10.99
CA GLU A 550 19.05 12.30 -11.15
C GLU A 550 17.55 12.45 -11.46
N LEU A 551 16.91 11.44 -12.06
CA LEU A 551 15.47 11.42 -12.32
C LEU A 551 14.65 11.31 -11.03
N SER A 552 15.20 10.71 -9.97
CA SER A 552 14.44 10.50 -8.73
C SER A 552 14.38 11.73 -7.84
N GLY A 553 15.39 12.60 -7.90
CA GLY A 553 15.60 13.67 -6.93
C GLY A 553 15.98 13.21 -5.51
N MET A 554 16.13 11.88 -5.28
CA MET A 554 16.43 11.30 -3.97
C MET A 554 17.91 10.97 -3.78
N ALA A 555 18.74 11.12 -4.83
CA ALA A 555 20.18 10.87 -4.79
C ALA A 555 21.03 12.16 -4.63
N GLY A 556 20.45 13.24 -4.14
CA GLY A 556 21.07 14.55 -3.97
C GLY A 556 20.18 15.70 -4.45
N ASP A 557 20.69 16.94 -4.39
CA ASP A 557 19.95 18.17 -4.71
C ASP A 557 19.80 18.43 -6.22
N ALA A 558 19.32 17.46 -6.99
CA ALA A 558 19.07 17.67 -8.41
C ALA A 558 17.83 18.58 -8.58
N GLU A 559 18.01 19.72 -9.25
CA GLU A 559 16.90 20.59 -9.68
C GLU A 559 16.78 20.50 -11.20
N PRO A 560 15.62 20.05 -11.73
CA PRO A 560 15.39 20.02 -13.16
C PRO A 560 15.43 21.44 -13.77
N CYS A 561 16.15 21.60 -14.87
CA CYS A 561 16.15 22.81 -15.67
C CYS A 561 15.11 22.68 -16.78
N ILE A 562 14.05 23.46 -16.72
CA ILE A 562 12.97 23.44 -17.72
C ILE A 562 13.47 24.17 -18.99
N LEU A 563 13.28 23.53 -20.14
CA LEU A 563 13.64 24.07 -21.45
C LEU A 563 12.51 24.94 -22.00
N SER A 564 12.89 26.04 -22.67
CA SER A 564 11.91 26.89 -23.37
C SER A 564 11.56 26.26 -24.72
N LEU A 565 10.36 25.68 -24.83
CA LEU A 565 9.86 25.02 -26.01
C LEU A 565 8.56 25.66 -26.53
N PRO A 566 8.27 25.54 -27.84
CA PRO A 566 7.05 26.08 -28.43
C PRO A 566 5.82 25.20 -28.11
N GLY A 567 4.63 25.80 -28.19
CA GLY A 567 3.36 25.08 -28.11
C GLY A 567 3.13 24.43 -26.73
N TRP A 568 2.70 23.18 -26.76
CA TRP A 568 2.39 22.39 -25.55
C TRP A 568 3.51 21.41 -25.18
N LEU A 569 4.65 21.49 -25.86
CA LEU A 569 5.81 20.68 -25.55
C LEU A 569 6.36 21.01 -24.17
N ILE A 570 6.73 19.98 -23.44
CA ILE A 570 7.49 20.11 -22.18
C ILE A 570 8.85 19.45 -22.39
N GLY A 571 9.92 20.11 -21.93
CA GLY A 571 11.24 19.53 -21.92
C GLY A 571 12.04 19.98 -20.71
N PHE A 572 12.92 19.13 -20.23
CA PHE A 572 13.81 19.46 -19.11
C PHE A 572 15.09 18.65 -19.14
N VAL A 573 16.09 19.15 -18.43
CA VAL A 573 17.36 18.47 -18.16
C VAL A 573 17.45 18.26 -16.65
N PRO A 574 17.49 17.03 -16.15
CA PRO A 574 17.78 16.76 -14.75
C PRO A 574 19.23 17.15 -14.43
N GLU A 575 19.46 18.20 -13.65
CA GLU A 575 20.81 18.66 -13.30
C GLU A 575 21.15 18.30 -11.85
N ARG A 576 22.38 17.79 -11.64
CA ARG A 576 22.98 17.75 -10.30
C ARG A 576 23.67 19.08 -10.02
N ARG A 577 23.39 19.70 -8.88
CA ARG A 577 24.15 20.85 -8.41
C ARG A 577 25.62 20.43 -8.19
N GLY A 578 26.56 21.04 -8.93
CA GLY A 578 27.98 20.96 -8.66
C GLY A 578 28.82 19.96 -9.44
N GLU A 579 28.30 19.20 -10.38
CA GLU A 579 29.08 18.31 -11.23
C GLU A 579 28.99 18.71 -12.71
N SER A 580 30.17 18.97 -13.35
CA SER A 580 30.28 19.05 -14.82
C SER A 580 30.30 17.62 -15.37
N LEU A 581 29.28 17.23 -16.10
CA LEU A 581 28.79 15.86 -16.20
C LEU A 581 29.23 15.04 -17.40
N PRO A 582 29.59 13.78 -17.19
CA PRO A 582 29.17 12.68 -18.05
C PRO A 582 27.89 12.04 -17.46
N GLY A 583 26.73 12.19 -18.07
CA GLY A 583 25.50 11.56 -17.61
C GLY A 583 24.27 12.45 -17.73
N ARG A 584 24.34 13.55 -18.44
CA ARG A 584 23.19 14.42 -18.70
C ARG A 584 22.12 13.69 -19.50
N LEU A 585 20.89 13.81 -19.01
CA LEU A 585 19.69 13.42 -19.73
C LEU A 585 18.99 14.67 -20.25
N ALA A 586 18.24 14.53 -21.35
CA ALA A 586 17.24 15.48 -21.80
C ALA A 586 15.92 14.71 -22.00
N VAL A 587 14.86 15.20 -21.40
CA VAL A 587 13.54 14.56 -21.42
C VAL A 587 12.55 15.50 -22.10
N TYR A 588 11.73 14.96 -23.00
CA TYR A 588 10.75 15.71 -23.77
C TYR A 588 9.40 14.99 -23.74
N TYR A 589 8.32 15.78 -23.59
CA TYR A 589 6.93 15.31 -23.67
C TYR A 589 6.24 16.01 -24.83
N ASN A 590 5.70 15.24 -25.75
CA ASN A 590 4.87 15.72 -26.86
C ASN A 590 3.43 15.21 -26.70
N PRO A 591 2.46 16.03 -26.23
CA PRO A 591 1.07 15.61 -26.08
C PRO A 591 0.28 15.69 -27.39
N GLU A 592 0.84 16.31 -28.43
CA GLU A 592 0.13 16.53 -29.69
C GLU A 592 0.07 15.26 -30.54
N CYS A 593 -1.00 15.10 -31.30
CA CYS A 593 -1.17 13.98 -32.23
C CYS A 593 -0.39 14.16 -33.54
N THR A 594 0.53 15.13 -33.59
CA THR A 594 1.44 15.38 -34.71
C THR A 594 2.90 15.37 -34.26
N ARG A 595 3.80 15.06 -35.19
CA ARG A 595 5.24 15.18 -34.96
C ARG A 595 5.62 16.61 -34.69
N GLN A 596 6.49 16.81 -33.71
CA GLN A 596 6.97 18.13 -33.32
C GLN A 596 8.49 18.18 -33.32
N TRP A 597 9.05 19.36 -33.49
CA TRP A 597 10.51 19.58 -33.44
C TRP A 597 10.88 20.31 -32.15
N ALA A 598 11.90 19.81 -31.46
CA ALA A 598 12.46 20.45 -30.29
C ALA A 598 13.94 20.71 -30.43
N ALA A 599 14.41 21.87 -29.93
CA ALA A 599 15.82 22.16 -29.83
C ALA A 599 16.49 21.27 -28.80
N LEU A 600 17.70 20.78 -29.08
CA LEU A 600 18.54 20.04 -28.16
C LEU A 600 19.53 20.95 -27.45
N PRO A 601 19.85 20.72 -26.18
CA PRO A 601 21.04 21.31 -25.55
C PRO A 601 22.30 20.94 -26.33
N ALA A 602 23.36 21.74 -26.15
CA ALA A 602 24.63 21.47 -26.85
C ALA A 602 25.16 20.07 -26.52
N GLY A 603 25.54 19.31 -27.53
CA GLY A 603 26.06 17.95 -27.39
C GLY A 603 25.67 17.03 -28.55
N SER A 604 26.07 15.78 -28.41
CA SER A 604 25.66 14.65 -29.23
C SER A 604 24.79 13.74 -28.37
N TRP A 605 23.57 13.44 -28.80
CA TRP A 605 22.55 12.78 -27.98
C TRP A 605 22.09 11.49 -28.62
N ARG A 606 21.87 10.44 -27.82
CA ARG A 606 21.26 9.19 -28.26
C ARG A 606 20.02 8.86 -27.41
N TYR A 607 19.12 8.09 -28.00
CA TYR A 607 17.87 7.71 -27.34
C TYR A 607 18.12 6.73 -26.20
N LEU A 608 17.42 6.93 -25.09
CA LEU A 608 17.06 5.94 -24.08
C LEU A 608 15.57 5.58 -24.20
N CYS A 609 14.77 6.52 -24.71
CA CYS A 609 13.35 6.30 -25.00
C CYS A 609 12.95 7.13 -26.24
N ASP A 610 12.24 6.51 -27.19
CA ASP A 610 11.75 7.16 -28.40
C ASP A 610 10.21 7.29 -28.47
N GLY A 611 9.53 6.92 -27.35
CA GLY A 611 8.08 6.90 -27.24
C GLY A 611 7.44 5.53 -27.53
N THR A 612 8.19 4.60 -28.12
CA THR A 612 7.75 3.22 -28.38
C THR A 612 8.65 2.18 -27.73
N HIS A 613 9.91 2.45 -27.65
CA HIS A 613 10.93 1.63 -27.02
C HIS A 613 11.68 2.41 -25.95
N ALA A 614 12.03 1.76 -24.83
CA ALA A 614 12.82 2.32 -23.75
C ALA A 614 13.89 1.31 -23.30
N ALA A 615 15.12 1.79 -23.03
CA ALA A 615 16.24 0.99 -22.56
C ALA A 615 17.26 1.87 -21.80
N ALA A 616 17.90 1.34 -20.77
CA ALA A 616 18.94 2.05 -20.04
C ALA A 616 20.21 2.26 -20.86
N GLU A 617 20.48 1.39 -21.84
CA GLU A 617 21.56 1.53 -22.79
C GLU A 617 21.15 2.39 -24.01
N PRO A 618 21.98 3.39 -24.43
CA PRO A 618 21.64 4.25 -25.54
C PRO A 618 21.51 3.50 -26.87
N PHE A 619 20.49 3.83 -27.65
CA PHE A 619 20.23 3.24 -28.94
C PHE A 619 19.99 4.29 -30.04
N GLY A 620 19.79 3.84 -31.27
CA GLY A 620 19.52 4.69 -32.44
C GLY A 620 20.68 5.58 -32.89
N PRO A 621 20.47 6.44 -33.88
CA PRO A 621 21.49 7.38 -34.37
C PRO A 621 21.71 8.53 -33.38
N ALA A 622 22.90 9.11 -33.42
CA ALA A 622 23.20 10.33 -32.66
C ALA A 622 22.47 11.55 -33.26
N CYS A 623 21.87 12.35 -32.40
CA CYS A 623 21.15 13.57 -32.73
C CYS A 623 21.90 14.81 -32.22
N ARG A 624 21.81 15.92 -32.97
CA ARG A 624 22.43 17.21 -32.61
C ARG A 624 21.51 18.35 -33.01
N ASN A 625 21.58 19.45 -32.27
CA ASN A 625 20.86 20.71 -32.48
C ASN A 625 19.34 20.61 -32.31
N ALA A 626 18.69 19.68 -32.97
CA ALA A 626 17.24 19.49 -32.88
C ALA A 626 16.85 18.02 -33.02
N ILE A 627 15.68 17.66 -32.53
CA ILE A 627 15.10 16.31 -32.58
C ILE A 627 13.63 16.37 -33.00
N GLU A 628 13.21 15.38 -33.78
CA GLU A 628 11.81 15.14 -34.09
C GLU A 628 11.19 14.27 -32.98
N LEU A 629 10.15 14.76 -32.34
CA LEU A 629 9.39 14.06 -31.31
C LEU A 629 8.17 13.38 -31.93
N ALA A 630 7.98 12.10 -31.67
CA ALA A 630 6.81 11.36 -32.14
C ALA A 630 5.50 11.92 -31.50
N PRO A 631 4.33 11.71 -32.15
CA PRO A 631 3.05 12.08 -31.56
C PRO A 631 2.78 11.34 -30.24
N VAL A 632 2.16 11.99 -29.27
CA VAL A 632 1.72 11.43 -27.99
C VAL A 632 2.83 10.56 -27.38
N SER A 633 3.98 11.17 -27.06
CA SER A 633 5.18 10.41 -26.68
C SER A 633 6.03 11.11 -25.63
N VAL A 634 6.84 10.29 -24.95
CA VAL A 634 7.98 10.74 -24.13
C VAL A 634 9.27 10.33 -24.86
N THR A 635 10.19 11.27 -24.98
CA THR A 635 11.54 11.01 -25.49
C THR A 635 12.55 11.28 -24.39
N ILE A 636 13.43 10.32 -24.14
CA ILE A 636 14.54 10.44 -23.18
C ILE A 636 15.83 10.26 -23.95
N LEU A 637 16.73 11.21 -23.79
CA LEU A 637 18.03 11.23 -24.47
C LEU A 637 19.15 11.27 -23.43
N LYS A 638 20.26 10.64 -23.77
CA LYS A 638 21.53 10.71 -23.05
C LYS A 638 22.60 11.36 -23.91
N VAL A 639 23.37 12.28 -23.35
CA VAL A 639 24.54 12.85 -24.03
C VAL A 639 25.66 11.81 -24.12
N GLU A 640 26.36 11.75 -25.30
CA GLU A 640 27.51 10.90 -25.53
C GLU A 640 28.77 11.40 -24.83
#